data_198c3772052ebb24ffca6d4202b3cf0d
#
_entry.id   198c3772052ebb24ffca6d4202b3cf0d
#
_cell.length_a   1.000
_cell.length_b   1.000
_cell.length_c   1.000
_cell.angle_alpha   90.00
_cell.angle_beta   90.00
_cell.angle_gamma   90.00
#
_symmetry.space_group_name_H-M   'P 1'
#
loop_
_entity.id
_entity.type
_entity.pdbx_description
1 polymer ?
#
loop_
_entity_poly.entity_id
_entity_poly.type
_entity_poly.pdbx_seq_one_letter_code
_entity_poly.pdbx_strand_id
1 'polypeptide(L)'
;MESYTAKVEESRPAFDGKPSAGPVYRCIYAKDGLMDMPVGFESPWDFFSESVKKNPKNQMLGRRQVVDKKAGAYNWLTYEEVYETTIKIGSAIRSRGVNPGDKCGIYGVNSPEWIMAMEACNSQGISYVPLYDSLGANAVEFIINHAEVSIAFAQESKIPAILSCLSKCSSYLKTIVSFGNISSTQKSEAEDQGVACFSWDEFVQMGSLNHELPQKRKTDICTIMYTSGTTGEPKGVILTNGAFMGEVLSMDQLLAVTDEEGTGEDVYFSFLPLAHIFDQIVETYCIYRGASIGFWQGDIRYLIEDLLVLKPTIFCGVPRVFDRIYTGVMDKIEAGGLLKKLLFRYAYNYKLRNMEKGLRQDEAAPRFDRLVFDKIKLAFGGRVRLMLSGAAPLPKHVEEFLRVTCCCSLAQGYGLTESCGGCFTSIANVQPMIGTVGVPMTTIEARLESVPEMGYDALASVPRGEICLRGKTLFSGYHKREDLTKAVLVDGWFHTGDIGELQPDGAMKIIDRKKNIFKLSQGEYVAVESIEGVYSSCPLITSIWIYGNSFESFLVAVVVPERKALEDWASSNQETGDFSALCNNSTARKYILDELNSTAKKHQLRGFEMLRAVHLEPNPFDIERDLVTPTFKLKRPQLLNHYKDIVDQLYKEGNAKTA
;
A
#
# COMPACT_ATOMS: atom_id res chain seq x y z
N MET A 1 -12.52 24.44 16.86
CA MET A 1 -11.84 23.50 15.96
C MET A 1 -12.95 22.91 15.09
N GLU A 2 -12.86 23.03 13.78
CA GLU A 2 -13.84 22.41 12.89
C GLU A 2 -13.71 20.89 13.03
N SER A 3 -14.83 20.19 13.17
CA SER A 3 -14.87 18.73 13.17
C SER A 3 -15.17 18.25 11.75
N TYR A 4 -14.33 17.38 11.22
CA TYR A 4 -14.50 16.79 9.89
C TYR A 4 -15.30 15.47 9.93
N THR A 5 -15.74 15.09 11.14
CA THR A 5 -16.61 13.91 11.36
C THR A 5 -17.90 14.33 12.05
N ALA A 6 -18.97 13.61 11.75
CA ALA A 6 -20.27 13.72 12.40
C ALA A 6 -20.55 12.46 13.24
N LYS A 7 -20.93 12.67 14.50
CA LYS A 7 -21.45 11.57 15.35
C LYS A 7 -22.87 11.24 14.90
N VAL A 8 -23.10 9.96 14.56
CA VAL A 8 -24.41 9.48 14.06
C VAL A 8 -25.10 8.48 15.00
N GLU A 9 -24.36 7.85 15.89
CA GLU A 9 -24.91 6.99 16.97
C GLU A 9 -24.15 7.28 18.27
N GLU A 10 -24.82 7.10 19.41
CA GLU A 10 -24.24 7.28 20.73
C GLU A 10 -23.29 6.12 21.11
N SER A 11 -22.41 6.36 22.07
CA SER A 11 -21.58 5.33 22.68
C SER A 11 -22.41 4.26 23.39
N ARG A 12 -21.85 3.06 23.48
CA ARG A 12 -22.45 1.93 24.17
C ARG A 12 -21.55 1.48 25.32
N PRO A 13 -22.05 1.41 26.57
CA PRO A 13 -21.30 0.80 27.68
C PRO A 13 -21.07 -0.71 27.45
N ALA A 14 -20.17 -1.29 28.22
CA ALA A 14 -20.00 -2.75 28.23
C ALA A 14 -21.30 -3.44 28.61
N PHE A 15 -21.68 -4.48 27.89
CA PHE A 15 -22.96 -5.17 28.07
C PHE A 15 -22.84 -6.64 27.61
N ASP A 16 -23.33 -7.56 28.38
CA ASP A 16 -23.45 -9.00 28.07
C ASP A 16 -22.14 -9.61 27.51
N GLY A 17 -21.02 -9.34 28.22
CA GLY A 17 -19.71 -9.83 27.84
C GLY A 17 -19.08 -9.10 26.64
N LYS A 18 -19.77 -8.14 26.02
CA LYS A 18 -19.23 -7.29 24.93
C LYS A 18 -18.55 -6.07 25.55
N PRO A 19 -17.37 -5.68 25.06
CA PRO A 19 -16.68 -4.47 25.51
C PRO A 19 -17.50 -3.21 25.20
N SER A 20 -17.20 -2.12 25.89
CA SER A 20 -17.77 -0.80 25.57
C SER A 20 -17.33 -0.35 24.18
N ALA A 21 -18.19 0.42 23.52
CA ALA A 21 -17.90 1.00 22.22
C ALA A 21 -18.12 2.51 22.23
N GLY A 22 -17.26 3.25 21.60
CA GLY A 22 -17.39 4.68 21.37
C GLY A 22 -18.55 5.02 20.44
N PRO A 23 -18.85 6.31 20.25
CA PRO A 23 -19.84 6.77 19.27
C PRO A 23 -19.48 6.30 17.86
N VAL A 24 -20.52 6.20 17.00
CA VAL A 24 -20.32 5.97 15.57
C VAL A 24 -20.12 7.29 14.86
N TYR A 25 -19.08 7.35 14.03
CA TYR A 25 -18.73 8.53 13.25
C TYR A 25 -18.79 8.25 11.75
N ARG A 26 -19.24 9.26 11.01
CA ARG A 26 -19.12 9.36 9.55
C ARG A 26 -18.27 10.58 9.19
N CYS A 27 -17.74 10.59 7.97
CA CYS A 27 -17.26 11.81 7.37
C CYS A 27 -18.36 12.90 7.38
N ILE A 28 -18.00 14.16 7.65
CA ILE A 28 -18.97 15.26 7.66
C ILE A 28 -19.75 15.39 6.34
N TYR A 29 -19.13 15.01 5.22
CA TYR A 29 -19.74 15.03 3.88
C TYR A 29 -20.72 13.86 3.64
N ALA A 30 -20.77 12.89 4.55
CA ALA A 30 -21.71 11.77 4.56
C ALA A 30 -22.58 11.74 5.83
N LYS A 31 -22.71 12.86 6.57
CA LYS A 31 -23.42 12.92 7.84
C LYS A 31 -24.88 12.48 7.76
N ASP A 32 -25.57 12.81 6.66
CA ASP A 32 -26.98 12.54 6.44
C ASP A 32 -27.23 11.14 5.84
N GLY A 33 -26.20 10.44 5.40
CA GLY A 33 -26.24 9.09 4.83
C GLY A 33 -24.94 8.72 4.15
N LEU A 34 -24.59 7.44 4.15
CA LEU A 34 -23.45 6.95 3.38
C LEU A 34 -23.72 7.13 1.89
N MET A 35 -22.68 7.52 1.16
CA MET A 35 -22.76 7.76 -0.28
C MET A 35 -23.38 6.57 -1.02
N ASP A 36 -24.31 6.83 -1.91
CA ASP A 36 -24.93 5.86 -2.80
C ASP A 36 -24.26 5.80 -4.17
N MET A 37 -24.32 4.62 -4.77
CA MET A 37 -23.88 4.44 -6.15
C MET A 37 -24.78 5.22 -7.11
N PRO A 38 -24.24 5.98 -8.07
CA PRO A 38 -25.01 6.60 -9.11
C PRO A 38 -25.84 5.58 -9.89
N VAL A 39 -26.99 6.01 -10.35
CA VAL A 39 -27.84 5.19 -11.24
C VAL A 39 -27.13 5.03 -12.59
N GLY A 40 -27.15 3.82 -13.14
CA GLY A 40 -26.58 3.52 -14.45
C GLY A 40 -25.17 2.91 -14.43
N PHE A 41 -24.55 2.80 -13.26
CA PHE A 41 -23.28 2.07 -13.09
C PHE A 41 -23.53 0.77 -12.31
N GLU A 42 -23.20 -0.35 -12.90
CA GLU A 42 -23.38 -1.69 -12.31
C GLU A 42 -22.05 -2.42 -12.04
N SER A 43 -20.95 -2.01 -12.72
CA SER A 43 -19.63 -2.61 -12.60
C SER A 43 -18.51 -1.61 -12.94
N PRO A 44 -17.24 -1.87 -12.55
CA PRO A 44 -16.09 -1.05 -12.95
C PRO A 44 -15.95 -0.91 -14.47
N TRP A 45 -16.41 -1.89 -15.25
CA TRP A 45 -16.50 -1.79 -16.70
C TRP A 45 -17.25 -0.54 -17.18
N ASP A 46 -18.28 -0.11 -16.44
CA ASP A 46 -19.08 1.06 -16.83
C ASP A 46 -18.27 2.35 -16.69
N PHE A 47 -17.36 2.43 -15.73
CA PHE A 47 -16.40 3.53 -15.60
C PHE A 47 -15.47 3.62 -16.81
N PHE A 48 -14.89 2.48 -17.17
CA PHE A 48 -13.99 2.42 -18.34
C PHE A 48 -14.73 2.74 -19.64
N SER A 49 -15.86 2.10 -19.91
CA SER A 49 -16.63 2.31 -21.14
C SER A 49 -17.14 3.76 -21.30
N GLU A 50 -17.53 4.40 -20.17
CA GLU A 50 -17.94 5.81 -20.18
C GLU A 50 -16.76 6.75 -20.44
N SER A 51 -15.58 6.44 -19.88
CA SER A 51 -14.35 7.19 -20.14
C SER A 51 -13.88 7.08 -21.59
N VAL A 52 -14.02 5.90 -22.20
CA VAL A 52 -13.75 5.72 -23.65
C VAL A 52 -14.66 6.57 -24.50
N LYS A 53 -15.96 6.64 -24.18
CA LYS A 53 -16.91 7.50 -24.91
C LYS A 53 -16.55 8.98 -24.82
N LYS A 54 -16.12 9.43 -23.64
CA LYS A 54 -15.76 10.83 -23.39
C LYS A 54 -14.39 11.21 -23.96
N ASN A 55 -13.44 10.30 -23.88
CA ASN A 55 -12.02 10.58 -24.13
C ASN A 55 -11.37 9.56 -25.08
N PRO A 56 -11.96 9.17 -26.24
CA PRO A 56 -11.48 8.03 -27.05
C PRO A 56 -10.03 8.17 -27.51
N LYS A 57 -9.57 9.39 -27.76
CA LYS A 57 -8.23 9.69 -28.29
C LYS A 57 -7.20 10.07 -27.21
N ASN A 58 -7.62 10.18 -25.96
CA ASN A 58 -6.67 10.43 -24.87
C ASN A 58 -5.70 9.25 -24.73
N GLN A 59 -4.47 9.54 -24.35
CA GLN A 59 -3.51 8.54 -23.92
C GLN A 59 -4.04 7.84 -22.68
N MET A 60 -4.04 6.50 -22.68
CA MET A 60 -4.51 5.71 -21.53
C MET A 60 -3.37 4.93 -20.90
N LEU A 61 -2.77 3.98 -21.61
CA LEU A 61 -1.76 3.08 -21.07
C LEU A 61 -0.42 3.28 -21.77
N GLY A 62 0.62 3.62 -21.01
CA GLY A 62 1.94 3.92 -21.55
C GLY A 62 3.04 3.06 -20.93
N ARG A 63 3.93 2.53 -21.77
CA ARG A 63 5.16 1.85 -21.32
C ARG A 63 6.39 2.44 -22.00
N ARG A 64 7.56 2.31 -21.34
CA ARG A 64 8.83 2.71 -21.93
C ARG A 64 9.14 1.85 -23.18
N GLN A 65 9.49 2.52 -24.26
CA GLN A 65 10.02 1.83 -25.41
C GLN A 65 11.46 1.40 -25.12
N VAL A 66 11.78 0.12 -25.28
CA VAL A 66 13.14 -0.39 -25.07
C VAL A 66 13.74 -0.76 -26.42
N VAL A 67 14.83 -0.07 -26.81
CA VAL A 67 15.60 -0.33 -28.02
C VAL A 67 17.05 -0.56 -27.61
N ASP A 68 17.64 -1.68 -28.03
CA ASP A 68 19.03 -2.07 -27.69
C ASP A 68 19.32 -2.00 -26.18
N LYS A 69 18.40 -2.48 -25.36
CA LYS A 69 18.44 -2.46 -23.88
C LYS A 69 18.46 -1.06 -23.26
N LYS A 70 18.15 -0.03 -24.02
CA LYS A 70 17.99 1.36 -23.51
C LYS A 70 16.53 1.74 -23.53
N ALA A 71 16.04 2.23 -22.39
CA ALA A 71 14.69 2.75 -22.30
C ALA A 71 14.60 4.15 -22.93
N GLY A 72 13.71 4.31 -23.87
CA GLY A 72 13.40 5.58 -24.57
C GLY A 72 12.20 6.31 -23.95
N ALA A 73 11.43 6.98 -24.80
CA ALA A 73 10.18 7.64 -24.41
C ALA A 73 9.07 6.62 -24.10
N TYR A 74 7.98 7.10 -23.51
CA TYR A 74 6.76 6.32 -23.36
C TYR A 74 6.04 6.16 -24.70
N ASN A 75 5.63 4.93 -24.99
CA ASN A 75 4.73 4.58 -26.07
C ASN A 75 3.33 4.41 -25.48
N TRP A 76 2.33 5.06 -26.05
CA TRP A 76 1.00 5.16 -25.50
C TRP A 76 -0.05 4.47 -26.37
N LEU A 77 -0.94 3.74 -25.72
CA LEU A 77 -2.21 3.31 -26.29
C LEU A 77 -3.31 4.30 -25.88
N THR A 78 -4.20 4.61 -26.80
CA THR A 78 -5.37 5.44 -26.54
C THR A 78 -6.49 4.65 -25.84
N TYR A 79 -7.45 5.35 -25.26
CA TYR A 79 -8.63 4.74 -24.66
C TYR A 79 -9.39 3.85 -25.66
N GLU A 80 -9.53 4.28 -26.91
CA GLU A 80 -10.19 3.52 -27.99
C GLU A 80 -9.42 2.23 -28.34
N GLU A 81 -8.09 2.30 -28.49
CA GLU A 81 -7.25 1.13 -28.78
C GLU A 81 -7.27 0.10 -27.65
N VAL A 82 -7.22 0.58 -26.40
CA VAL A 82 -7.34 -0.29 -25.22
C VAL A 82 -8.73 -0.94 -25.17
N TYR A 83 -9.79 -0.19 -25.44
CA TYR A 83 -11.15 -0.71 -25.47
C TYR A 83 -11.33 -1.82 -26.50
N GLU A 84 -10.91 -1.58 -27.77
CA GLU A 84 -11.01 -2.58 -28.82
C GLU A 84 -10.25 -3.87 -28.48
N THR A 85 -9.04 -3.73 -27.95
CA THR A 85 -8.23 -4.88 -27.51
C THR A 85 -8.91 -5.61 -26.36
N THR A 86 -9.45 -4.91 -25.39
CA THR A 86 -10.15 -5.46 -24.24
C THR A 86 -11.40 -6.26 -24.65
N ILE A 87 -12.20 -5.73 -25.59
CA ILE A 87 -13.36 -6.45 -26.13
C ILE A 87 -12.95 -7.75 -26.81
N LYS A 88 -11.88 -7.72 -27.63
CA LYS A 88 -11.36 -8.94 -28.27
C LYS A 88 -10.91 -9.97 -27.22
N ILE A 89 -10.16 -9.55 -26.21
CA ILE A 89 -9.73 -10.46 -25.12
C ILE A 89 -10.95 -11.05 -24.40
N GLY A 90 -11.94 -10.22 -24.05
CA GLY A 90 -13.18 -10.68 -23.42
C GLY A 90 -13.92 -11.72 -24.28
N SER A 91 -14.05 -11.48 -25.60
CA SER A 91 -14.59 -12.45 -26.54
C SER A 91 -13.76 -13.74 -26.61
N ALA A 92 -12.42 -13.65 -26.61
CA ALA A 92 -11.54 -14.81 -26.58
C ALA A 92 -11.68 -15.62 -25.29
N ILE A 93 -11.79 -14.98 -24.13
CA ILE A 93 -12.07 -15.67 -22.86
C ILE A 93 -13.37 -16.49 -22.98
N ARG A 94 -14.43 -15.90 -23.53
CA ARG A 94 -15.72 -16.59 -23.73
C ARG A 94 -15.61 -17.79 -24.68
N SER A 95 -14.82 -17.66 -25.75
CA SER A 95 -14.57 -18.76 -26.70
C SER A 95 -13.85 -19.95 -26.07
N ARG A 96 -13.15 -19.75 -24.95
CA ARG A 96 -12.52 -20.82 -24.16
C ARG A 96 -13.48 -21.48 -23.15
N GLY A 97 -14.77 -21.15 -23.18
CA GLY A 97 -15.80 -21.74 -22.32
C GLY A 97 -15.91 -21.13 -20.93
N VAL A 98 -15.22 -20.02 -20.67
CA VAL A 98 -15.31 -19.30 -19.38
C VAL A 98 -16.55 -18.42 -19.37
N ASN A 99 -17.40 -18.54 -18.36
CA ASN A 99 -18.69 -17.89 -18.24
C ASN A 99 -18.73 -16.78 -17.20
N PRO A 100 -19.72 -15.87 -17.24
CA PRO A 100 -19.92 -14.91 -16.14
C PRO A 100 -19.96 -15.63 -14.78
N GLY A 101 -19.23 -15.10 -13.81
CA GLY A 101 -19.06 -15.70 -12.48
C GLY A 101 -17.86 -16.66 -12.35
N ASP A 102 -17.29 -17.13 -13.46
CA ASP A 102 -16.00 -17.87 -13.42
C ASP A 102 -14.84 -16.94 -13.10
N LYS A 103 -13.63 -17.49 -12.97
CA LYS A 103 -12.45 -16.74 -12.53
C LYS A 103 -11.30 -16.87 -13.51
N CYS A 104 -10.63 -15.71 -13.77
CA CYS A 104 -9.37 -15.64 -14.47
C CYS A 104 -8.27 -15.12 -13.55
N GLY A 105 -7.10 -15.72 -13.57
CA GLY A 105 -5.93 -15.26 -12.84
C GLY A 105 -5.13 -14.25 -13.65
N ILE A 106 -4.49 -13.28 -12.96
CA ILE A 106 -3.58 -12.32 -13.58
C ILE A 106 -2.28 -12.31 -12.79
N TYR A 107 -1.15 -12.62 -13.45
CA TYR A 107 0.14 -12.82 -12.81
C TYR A 107 1.27 -12.08 -13.50
N GLY A 108 1.74 -11.02 -12.91
CA GLY A 108 2.84 -10.23 -13.45
C GLY A 108 2.97 -8.87 -12.78
N VAL A 109 3.99 -8.14 -13.19
CA VAL A 109 4.16 -6.74 -12.84
C VAL A 109 3.16 -5.87 -13.59
N ASN A 110 2.96 -4.64 -13.12
CA ASN A 110 2.09 -3.66 -13.74
C ASN A 110 2.46 -3.45 -15.21
N SER A 111 1.47 -3.54 -16.07
CA SER A 111 1.63 -3.43 -17.53
C SER A 111 0.30 -3.15 -18.21
N PRO A 112 0.29 -2.66 -19.46
CA PRO A 112 -0.93 -2.51 -20.23
C PRO A 112 -1.73 -3.82 -20.35
N GLU A 113 -1.07 -4.96 -20.51
CA GLU A 113 -1.69 -6.27 -20.62
C GLU A 113 -2.42 -6.66 -19.33
N TRP A 114 -1.86 -6.30 -18.16
CA TRP A 114 -2.50 -6.53 -16.87
C TRP A 114 -3.85 -5.82 -16.79
N ILE A 115 -3.89 -4.51 -17.15
CA ILE A 115 -5.12 -3.71 -17.14
C ILE A 115 -6.11 -4.21 -18.21
N MET A 116 -5.64 -4.50 -19.42
CA MET A 116 -6.52 -5.03 -20.46
C MET A 116 -7.13 -6.39 -20.10
N ALA A 117 -6.39 -7.27 -19.42
CA ALA A 117 -6.91 -8.55 -18.93
C ALA A 117 -7.95 -8.33 -17.80
N MET A 118 -7.69 -7.40 -16.88
CA MET A 118 -8.63 -7.01 -15.82
C MET A 118 -9.94 -6.48 -16.41
N GLU A 119 -9.85 -5.50 -17.32
CA GLU A 119 -11.02 -4.91 -17.93
C GLU A 119 -11.76 -5.88 -18.87
N ALA A 120 -11.04 -6.83 -19.48
CA ALA A 120 -11.68 -7.91 -20.24
C ALA A 120 -12.53 -8.80 -19.32
N CYS A 121 -12.03 -9.13 -18.13
CA CYS A 121 -12.81 -9.85 -17.13
C CYS A 121 -14.04 -9.03 -16.68
N ASN A 122 -13.84 -7.74 -16.36
CA ASN A 122 -14.92 -6.81 -15.99
C ASN A 122 -15.98 -6.72 -17.08
N SER A 123 -15.57 -6.67 -18.36
CA SER A 123 -16.50 -6.62 -19.51
C SER A 123 -17.42 -7.83 -19.58
N GLN A 124 -16.93 -8.99 -19.19
CA GLN A 124 -17.61 -10.28 -19.29
C GLN A 124 -18.28 -10.75 -17.99
N GLY A 125 -18.26 -9.95 -16.92
CA GLY A 125 -18.78 -10.37 -15.61
C GLY A 125 -18.02 -11.56 -15.03
N ILE A 126 -16.74 -11.65 -15.30
CA ILE A 126 -15.81 -12.67 -14.81
C ILE A 126 -14.97 -12.07 -13.70
N SER A 127 -14.84 -12.78 -12.59
CA SER A 127 -14.02 -12.30 -11.48
C SER A 127 -12.53 -12.48 -11.82
N TYR A 128 -11.73 -11.41 -11.71
CA TYR A 128 -10.29 -11.57 -11.83
C TYR A 128 -9.66 -11.85 -10.46
N VAL A 129 -8.59 -12.63 -10.48
CA VAL A 129 -7.85 -13.09 -9.29
C VAL A 129 -6.38 -12.76 -9.47
N PRO A 130 -5.84 -11.74 -8.80
CA PRO A 130 -4.41 -11.49 -8.82
C PRO A 130 -3.64 -12.67 -8.24
N LEU A 131 -2.71 -13.22 -9.02
CA LEU A 131 -1.78 -14.26 -8.58
C LEU A 131 -0.54 -13.59 -8.02
N TYR A 132 -0.19 -13.92 -6.79
CA TYR A 132 0.80 -13.16 -6.05
C TYR A 132 1.77 -14.09 -5.33
N ASP A 133 2.97 -14.26 -5.90
CA ASP A 133 4.02 -15.17 -5.43
C ASP A 133 4.60 -14.78 -4.05
N SER A 134 4.53 -13.50 -3.69
CA SER A 134 5.03 -13.00 -2.42
C SER A 134 4.21 -13.43 -1.18
N LEU A 135 3.09 -14.12 -1.39
CA LEU A 135 2.29 -14.66 -0.28
C LEU A 135 2.85 -15.97 0.31
N GLY A 136 3.97 -16.45 -0.19
CA GLY A 136 4.70 -17.60 0.31
C GLY A 136 4.94 -18.68 -0.76
N ALA A 137 5.71 -19.68 -0.39
CA ALA A 137 5.95 -20.85 -1.25
C ALA A 137 4.62 -21.51 -1.61
N ASN A 138 4.48 -21.91 -2.88
CA ASN A 138 3.26 -22.53 -3.44
C ASN A 138 1.99 -21.63 -3.43
N ALA A 139 2.11 -20.33 -3.16
CA ALA A 139 0.96 -19.44 -3.13
C ALA A 139 0.19 -19.42 -4.46
N VAL A 140 0.90 -19.43 -5.59
CA VAL A 140 0.27 -19.44 -6.93
C VAL A 140 -0.53 -20.74 -7.15
N GLU A 141 0.04 -21.89 -6.82
CA GLU A 141 -0.65 -23.19 -6.86
C GLU A 141 -1.91 -23.17 -5.98
N PHE A 142 -1.76 -22.72 -4.75
CA PHE A 142 -2.87 -22.61 -3.81
C PHE A 142 -3.99 -21.72 -4.34
N ILE A 143 -3.65 -20.52 -4.84
CA ILE A 143 -4.63 -19.54 -5.32
C ILE A 143 -5.39 -20.08 -6.54
N ILE A 144 -4.67 -20.65 -7.51
CA ILE A 144 -5.29 -21.24 -8.72
C ILE A 144 -6.33 -22.31 -8.34
N ASN A 145 -5.98 -23.21 -7.44
CA ASN A 145 -6.87 -24.29 -7.00
C ASN A 145 -8.00 -23.79 -6.11
N HIS A 146 -7.70 -22.93 -5.14
CA HIS A 146 -8.68 -22.44 -4.17
C HIS A 146 -9.73 -21.54 -4.82
N ALA A 147 -9.31 -20.65 -5.74
CA ALA A 147 -10.21 -19.80 -6.50
C ALA A 147 -10.81 -20.46 -7.74
N GLU A 148 -10.32 -21.66 -8.14
CA GLU A 148 -10.79 -22.38 -9.34
C GLU A 148 -10.57 -21.55 -10.62
N VAL A 149 -9.33 -21.08 -10.79
CA VAL A 149 -8.93 -20.24 -11.92
C VAL A 149 -8.93 -21.04 -13.22
N SER A 150 -9.69 -20.61 -14.23
CA SER A 150 -9.84 -21.30 -15.53
C SER A 150 -8.81 -20.85 -16.57
N ILE A 151 -8.47 -19.55 -16.59
CA ILE A 151 -7.46 -18.95 -17.45
C ILE A 151 -6.47 -18.17 -16.58
N ALA A 152 -5.17 -18.33 -16.84
CA ALA A 152 -4.12 -17.50 -16.24
C ALA A 152 -3.48 -16.61 -17.30
N PHE A 153 -3.65 -15.31 -17.17
CA PHE A 153 -2.88 -14.30 -17.89
C PHE A 153 -1.58 -14.06 -17.15
N ALA A 154 -0.44 -14.20 -17.80
CA ALA A 154 0.83 -14.20 -17.10
C ALA A 154 1.93 -13.47 -17.89
N GLN A 155 2.75 -12.71 -17.16
CA GLN A 155 3.99 -12.17 -17.71
C GLN A 155 4.93 -13.33 -18.13
N GLU A 156 5.67 -13.17 -19.24
CA GLU A 156 6.56 -14.21 -19.79
C GLU A 156 7.47 -14.83 -18.71
N SER A 157 8.07 -14.01 -17.86
CA SER A 157 8.96 -14.46 -16.78
C SER A 157 8.27 -15.27 -15.68
N LYS A 158 6.94 -15.24 -15.60
CA LYS A 158 6.12 -15.94 -14.60
C LYS A 158 5.55 -17.28 -15.11
N ILE A 159 5.59 -17.51 -16.41
CA ILE A 159 5.10 -18.75 -17.02
C ILE A 159 5.80 -20.01 -16.46
N PRO A 160 7.14 -20.05 -16.30
CA PRO A 160 7.80 -21.21 -15.72
C PRO A 160 7.29 -21.57 -14.32
N ALA A 161 6.92 -20.59 -13.50
CA ALA A 161 6.35 -20.84 -12.18
C ALA A 161 4.97 -21.52 -12.25
N ILE A 162 4.12 -21.14 -13.22
CA ILE A 162 2.83 -21.79 -13.46
C ILE A 162 3.06 -23.21 -13.97
N LEU A 163 3.94 -23.41 -14.95
CA LEU A 163 4.24 -24.72 -15.51
C LEU A 163 4.74 -25.69 -14.44
N SER A 164 5.57 -25.23 -13.52
CA SER A 164 6.13 -26.07 -12.45
C SER A 164 5.07 -26.63 -11.49
N CYS A 165 3.91 -25.99 -11.34
CA CYS A 165 2.81 -26.48 -10.51
C CYS A 165 1.61 -26.99 -11.32
N LEU A 166 1.72 -27.05 -12.66
CA LEU A 166 0.59 -27.32 -13.55
C LEU A 166 -0.04 -28.70 -13.33
N SER A 167 0.76 -29.71 -13.04
CA SER A 167 0.26 -31.07 -12.73
C SER A 167 -0.72 -31.12 -11.57
N LYS A 168 -0.65 -30.14 -10.66
CA LYS A 168 -1.56 -30.01 -9.52
C LYS A 168 -2.71 -29.02 -9.76
N CYS A 169 -2.62 -28.19 -10.79
CA CYS A 169 -3.58 -27.13 -11.10
C CYS A 169 -4.45 -27.45 -12.33
N SER A 170 -4.10 -28.41 -13.17
CA SER A 170 -4.74 -28.69 -14.45
C SER A 170 -6.19 -29.17 -14.35
N SER A 171 -6.68 -29.49 -13.15
CA SER A 171 -8.11 -29.74 -12.92
C SER A 171 -8.97 -28.50 -13.17
N TYR A 172 -8.48 -27.31 -12.81
CA TYR A 172 -9.15 -26.02 -12.99
C TYR A 172 -8.55 -25.19 -14.11
N LEU A 173 -7.24 -25.00 -14.13
CA LEU A 173 -6.53 -24.20 -15.12
C LEU A 173 -6.53 -24.93 -16.49
N LYS A 174 -7.16 -24.33 -17.49
CA LYS A 174 -7.31 -24.88 -18.85
C LYS A 174 -6.59 -24.07 -19.92
N THR A 175 -6.23 -22.82 -19.60
CA THR A 175 -5.60 -21.93 -20.57
C THR A 175 -4.58 -21.02 -19.87
N ILE A 176 -3.41 -20.87 -20.49
CA ILE A 176 -2.40 -19.88 -20.10
C ILE A 176 -2.25 -18.90 -21.26
N VAL A 177 -2.26 -17.61 -20.96
CA VAL A 177 -2.07 -16.52 -21.94
C VAL A 177 -0.85 -15.71 -21.49
N SER A 178 0.20 -15.69 -22.31
CA SER A 178 1.38 -14.86 -22.06
C SER A 178 1.08 -13.40 -22.37
N PHE A 179 1.61 -12.46 -21.57
CA PHE A 179 1.58 -11.02 -21.89
C PHE A 179 2.41 -10.64 -23.11
N GLY A 180 3.22 -11.55 -23.60
CA GLY A 180 4.05 -11.39 -24.79
C GLY A 180 4.14 -12.70 -25.55
N ASN A 181 5.36 -13.14 -25.82
CA ASN A 181 5.63 -14.39 -26.53
C ASN A 181 5.58 -15.60 -25.59
N ILE A 182 5.43 -16.77 -26.20
CA ILE A 182 5.56 -18.05 -25.52
C ILE A 182 6.35 -19.01 -26.42
N SER A 183 7.30 -19.75 -25.86
CA SER A 183 8.13 -20.67 -26.62
C SER A 183 7.36 -21.95 -26.98
N SER A 184 7.77 -22.62 -28.08
CA SER A 184 7.20 -23.90 -28.46
C SER A 184 7.38 -24.98 -27.40
N THR A 185 8.49 -24.95 -26.66
CA THR A 185 8.74 -25.85 -25.53
C THR A 185 7.72 -25.66 -24.42
N GLN A 186 7.45 -24.39 -24.01
CA GLN A 186 6.45 -24.07 -22.98
C GLN A 186 5.03 -24.45 -23.42
N LYS A 187 4.70 -24.25 -24.72
CA LYS A 187 3.41 -24.73 -25.28
C LYS A 187 3.26 -26.24 -25.17
N SER A 188 4.28 -26.98 -25.61
CA SER A 188 4.26 -28.46 -25.55
C SER A 188 4.15 -28.96 -24.10
N GLU A 189 4.91 -28.39 -23.17
CA GLU A 189 4.86 -28.76 -21.75
C GLU A 189 3.46 -28.56 -21.14
N ALA A 190 2.77 -27.46 -21.48
CA ALA A 190 1.41 -27.23 -21.04
C ALA A 190 0.39 -28.16 -21.71
N GLU A 191 0.51 -28.40 -23.03
CA GLU A 191 -0.36 -29.29 -23.81
C GLU A 191 -0.27 -30.74 -23.31
N ASP A 192 0.91 -31.21 -22.89
CA ASP A 192 1.11 -32.51 -22.26
C ASP A 192 0.31 -32.68 -20.97
N GLN A 193 -0.04 -31.57 -20.31
CA GLN A 193 -0.91 -31.52 -19.12
C GLN A 193 -2.38 -31.16 -19.45
N GLY A 194 -2.75 -31.10 -20.74
CA GLY A 194 -4.09 -30.77 -21.20
C GLY A 194 -4.45 -29.30 -21.04
N VAL A 195 -3.46 -28.39 -21.00
CA VAL A 195 -3.63 -26.95 -20.87
C VAL A 195 -3.18 -26.23 -22.15
N ALA A 196 -4.03 -25.44 -22.76
CA ALA A 196 -3.71 -24.67 -23.95
C ALA A 196 -2.89 -23.41 -23.58
N CYS A 197 -1.90 -23.08 -24.42
CA CYS A 197 -1.07 -21.89 -24.25
C CYS A 197 -1.11 -20.99 -25.48
N PHE A 198 -1.23 -19.69 -25.23
CA PHE A 198 -1.28 -18.66 -26.26
C PHE A 198 -0.32 -17.51 -25.93
N SER A 199 0.28 -16.92 -26.97
CA SER A 199 0.86 -15.59 -26.86
C SER A 199 -0.26 -14.54 -26.78
N TRP A 200 0.09 -13.31 -26.40
CA TRP A 200 -0.87 -12.21 -26.34
C TRP A 200 -1.57 -11.98 -27.68
N ASP A 201 -0.78 -11.88 -28.75
CA ASP A 201 -1.30 -11.61 -30.10
C ASP A 201 -2.19 -12.73 -30.60
N GLU A 202 -1.80 -14.00 -30.40
CA GLU A 202 -2.63 -15.15 -30.74
C GLU A 202 -3.98 -15.10 -30.02
N PHE A 203 -3.98 -14.75 -28.72
CA PHE A 203 -5.20 -14.70 -27.94
C PHE A 203 -6.12 -13.54 -28.35
N VAL A 204 -5.56 -12.35 -28.59
CA VAL A 204 -6.31 -11.20 -29.10
C VAL A 204 -6.92 -11.48 -30.47
N GLN A 205 -6.20 -12.18 -31.39
CA GLN A 205 -6.69 -12.55 -32.70
C GLN A 205 -7.85 -13.57 -32.67
N MET A 206 -7.99 -14.36 -31.63
CA MET A 206 -9.12 -15.27 -31.43
C MET A 206 -10.44 -14.52 -31.15
N GLY A 207 -10.36 -13.30 -30.68
CA GLY A 207 -11.53 -12.54 -30.26
C GLY A 207 -12.16 -11.72 -31.36
N SER A 208 -13.40 -11.32 -31.14
CA SER A 208 -14.21 -10.50 -32.05
C SER A 208 -14.68 -9.23 -31.36
N LEU A 209 -14.74 -8.12 -32.12
CA LEU A 209 -15.37 -6.87 -31.64
C LEU A 209 -16.89 -6.97 -31.56
N ASN A 210 -17.49 -7.83 -32.37
CA ASN A 210 -18.94 -8.07 -32.41
C ASN A 210 -19.33 -9.14 -31.36
N HIS A 211 -19.16 -8.82 -30.09
CA HIS A 211 -19.48 -9.71 -28.98
C HIS A 211 -20.46 -9.02 -28.05
N GLU A 212 -21.60 -9.68 -27.78
CA GLU A 212 -22.58 -9.16 -26.83
C GLU A 212 -22.06 -9.27 -25.41
N LEU A 213 -22.11 -8.15 -24.68
CA LEU A 213 -21.65 -8.09 -23.28
C LEU A 213 -22.75 -8.60 -22.35
N PRO A 214 -22.42 -9.46 -21.37
CA PRO A 214 -23.40 -9.93 -20.39
C PRO A 214 -23.87 -8.79 -19.48
N GLN A 215 -25.07 -8.94 -18.94
CA GLN A 215 -25.58 -8.06 -17.90
C GLN A 215 -24.75 -8.29 -16.62
N LYS A 216 -24.35 -7.20 -15.96
CA LYS A 216 -23.60 -7.17 -14.71
C LYS A 216 -24.45 -6.55 -13.59
N ARG A 217 -24.11 -6.85 -12.34
CA ARG A 217 -24.81 -6.33 -11.16
C ARG A 217 -23.79 -5.83 -10.14
N LYS A 218 -24.17 -4.84 -9.36
CA LYS A 218 -23.37 -4.33 -8.22
C LYS A 218 -22.99 -5.43 -7.22
N THR A 219 -23.82 -6.46 -7.09
CA THR A 219 -23.62 -7.60 -6.18
C THR A 219 -22.71 -8.70 -6.73
N ASP A 220 -22.38 -8.68 -8.02
CA ASP A 220 -21.50 -9.67 -8.61
C ASP A 220 -20.07 -9.48 -8.10
N ILE A 221 -19.32 -10.57 -7.98
CA ILE A 221 -17.94 -10.55 -7.51
C ILE A 221 -17.07 -9.94 -8.60
N CYS A 222 -16.43 -8.81 -8.29
CA CYS A 222 -15.45 -8.16 -9.15
C CYS A 222 -14.10 -8.91 -9.10
N THR A 223 -13.60 -9.11 -7.89
CA THR A 223 -12.28 -9.73 -7.67
C THR A 223 -12.23 -10.53 -6.38
N ILE A 224 -11.35 -11.52 -6.34
CA ILE A 224 -10.96 -12.24 -5.12
C ILE A 224 -9.47 -11.95 -4.89
N MET A 225 -9.17 -11.14 -3.88
CA MET A 225 -7.81 -10.71 -3.57
C MET A 225 -7.23 -11.49 -2.40
N TYR A 226 -6.10 -12.14 -2.62
CA TYR A 226 -5.46 -12.93 -1.58
C TYR A 226 -4.53 -12.09 -0.72
N THR A 227 -4.63 -12.28 0.59
CA THR A 227 -3.78 -11.64 1.60
C THR A 227 -3.08 -12.70 2.44
N SER A 228 -1.95 -12.33 3.06
CA SER A 228 -1.25 -13.23 3.98
C SER A 228 -2.14 -13.55 5.18
N GLY A 229 -2.42 -14.83 5.39
CA GLY A 229 -3.14 -15.31 6.57
C GLY A 229 -2.25 -15.37 7.81
N THR A 230 -2.86 -15.22 9.00
CA THR A 230 -2.18 -15.45 10.28
C THR A 230 -1.85 -16.93 10.51
N THR A 231 -2.51 -17.82 9.79
CA THR A 231 -2.38 -19.29 9.85
C THR A 231 -1.40 -19.86 8.82
N GLY A 232 -0.73 -19.01 8.04
CA GLY A 232 0.22 -19.41 7.01
C GLY A 232 -0.37 -19.53 5.59
N GLU A 233 -1.63 -19.93 5.43
CA GLU A 233 -2.29 -19.97 4.11
C GLU A 233 -2.91 -18.62 3.75
N PRO A 234 -2.83 -18.20 2.46
CA PRO A 234 -3.46 -16.97 1.99
C PRO A 234 -4.98 -17.01 2.12
N LYS A 235 -5.60 -15.88 2.44
CA LYS A 235 -7.06 -15.70 2.52
C LYS A 235 -7.56 -14.93 1.32
N GLY A 236 -8.55 -15.45 0.60
CA GLY A 236 -9.18 -14.78 -0.53
C GLY A 236 -10.29 -13.82 -0.07
N VAL A 237 -10.08 -12.53 -0.18
CA VAL A 237 -11.05 -11.49 0.15
C VAL A 237 -11.97 -11.26 -1.03
N ILE A 238 -13.28 -11.43 -0.84
CA ILE A 238 -14.30 -11.26 -1.90
C ILE A 238 -14.74 -9.80 -1.95
N LEU A 239 -14.50 -9.14 -3.09
CA LEU A 239 -14.94 -7.77 -3.36
C LEU A 239 -15.95 -7.74 -4.49
N THR A 240 -17.09 -7.06 -4.26
CA THR A 240 -18.14 -6.90 -5.26
C THR A 240 -17.91 -5.70 -6.16
N ASN A 241 -18.57 -5.66 -7.31
CA ASN A 241 -18.60 -4.50 -8.20
C ASN A 241 -19.01 -3.21 -7.46
N GLY A 242 -20.05 -3.31 -6.63
CA GLY A 242 -20.56 -2.17 -5.85
C GLY A 242 -19.54 -1.66 -4.82
N ALA A 243 -18.85 -2.56 -4.12
CA ALA A 243 -17.81 -2.18 -3.18
C ALA A 243 -16.63 -1.47 -3.89
N PHE A 244 -16.20 -2.03 -5.01
CA PHE A 244 -15.09 -1.49 -5.79
C PHE A 244 -15.41 -0.10 -6.36
N MET A 245 -16.56 0.05 -7.02
CA MET A 245 -17.01 1.36 -7.52
C MET A 245 -17.22 2.38 -6.40
N GLY A 246 -17.75 1.92 -5.26
CA GLY A 246 -17.98 2.77 -4.09
C GLY A 246 -16.71 3.39 -3.55
N GLU A 247 -15.65 2.62 -3.51
CA GLU A 247 -14.35 3.11 -3.06
C GLU A 247 -13.78 4.17 -4.00
N VAL A 248 -13.83 3.91 -5.32
CA VAL A 248 -13.38 4.87 -6.34
C VAL A 248 -14.14 6.19 -6.24
N LEU A 249 -15.46 6.14 -6.12
CA LEU A 249 -16.30 7.35 -6.05
C LEU A 249 -16.16 8.09 -4.71
N SER A 250 -15.93 7.37 -3.61
CA SER A 250 -15.67 7.97 -2.30
C SER A 250 -14.35 8.74 -2.30
N MET A 251 -13.32 8.19 -2.94
CA MET A 251 -12.05 8.89 -3.14
C MET A 251 -12.24 10.14 -3.99
N ASP A 252 -12.97 10.05 -5.09
CA ASP A 252 -13.31 11.18 -5.97
C ASP A 252 -14.01 12.30 -5.20
N GLN A 253 -15.01 11.97 -4.42
CA GLN A 253 -15.77 12.95 -3.62
C GLN A 253 -14.87 13.66 -2.61
N LEU A 254 -13.98 12.96 -1.93
CA LEU A 254 -13.11 13.57 -0.91
C LEU A 254 -11.99 14.41 -1.54
N LEU A 255 -11.50 14.06 -2.72
CA LEU A 255 -10.56 14.90 -3.46
C LEU A 255 -11.25 16.16 -4.00
N ALA A 256 -12.50 16.07 -4.44
CA ALA A 256 -13.28 17.21 -4.91
C ALA A 256 -13.56 18.26 -3.80
N VAL A 257 -13.56 17.85 -2.52
CA VAL A 257 -13.70 18.79 -1.39
C VAL A 257 -12.63 19.88 -1.36
N THR A 258 -11.44 19.58 -1.89
CA THR A 258 -10.29 20.50 -1.90
C THR A 258 -9.82 20.86 -3.30
N ASP A 259 -10.67 20.66 -4.31
CA ASP A 259 -10.37 20.90 -5.74
C ASP A 259 -9.16 20.07 -6.24
N GLU A 260 -9.00 18.85 -5.70
CA GLU A 260 -7.89 17.95 -6.06
C GLU A 260 -8.35 16.72 -6.87
N GLU A 261 -9.60 16.70 -7.32
CA GLU A 261 -10.12 15.61 -8.14
C GLU A 261 -9.32 15.43 -9.44
N GLY A 262 -9.30 14.18 -9.92
CA GLY A 262 -8.61 13.83 -11.17
C GLY A 262 -9.24 14.42 -12.41
N THR A 263 -8.42 14.63 -13.42
CA THR A 263 -8.83 15.13 -14.74
C THR A 263 -8.26 14.25 -15.84
N GLY A 264 -8.79 14.37 -17.06
CA GLY A 264 -8.26 13.68 -18.24
C GLY A 264 -6.85 14.13 -18.68
N GLU A 265 -6.30 15.18 -18.07
CA GLU A 265 -4.93 15.66 -18.28
C GLU A 265 -3.92 15.07 -17.29
N ASP A 266 -4.40 14.36 -16.29
CA ASP A 266 -3.55 13.76 -15.29
C ASP A 266 -2.77 12.56 -15.84
N VAL A 267 -1.60 12.36 -15.24
CA VAL A 267 -0.71 11.25 -15.54
C VAL A 267 -0.33 10.59 -14.23
N TYR A 268 -0.69 9.33 -14.10
CA TYR A 268 -0.35 8.48 -12.95
C TYR A 268 0.90 7.66 -13.23
N PHE A 269 1.76 7.49 -12.23
CA PHE A 269 2.93 6.61 -12.30
C PHE A 269 2.65 5.27 -11.61
N SER A 270 2.42 4.24 -12.41
CA SER A 270 2.09 2.89 -11.98
C SER A 270 3.35 2.08 -11.67
N PHE A 271 3.65 1.88 -10.38
CA PHE A 271 4.76 1.06 -9.89
C PHE A 271 4.43 0.27 -8.62
N LEU A 272 3.39 0.65 -7.89
CA LEU A 272 2.88 -0.14 -6.77
C LEU A 272 2.22 -1.42 -7.34
N PRO A 273 2.30 -2.58 -6.63
CA PRO A 273 1.78 -3.82 -7.21
C PRO A 273 0.27 -3.79 -7.46
N LEU A 274 -0.17 -4.04 -8.70
CA LEU A 274 -1.58 -4.22 -9.05
C LEU A 274 -2.21 -5.48 -8.39
N ALA A 275 -1.39 -6.38 -7.87
CA ALA A 275 -1.86 -7.47 -7.01
C ALA A 275 -2.30 -6.98 -5.62
N HIS A 276 -2.14 -5.69 -5.30
CA HIS A 276 -2.60 -5.05 -4.07
C HIS A 276 -3.74 -4.07 -4.37
N ILE A 277 -4.78 -4.09 -3.54
CA ILE A 277 -6.01 -3.30 -3.77
C ILE A 277 -5.75 -1.80 -3.89
N PHE A 278 -4.77 -1.25 -3.19
CA PHE A 278 -4.46 0.18 -3.21
C PHE A 278 -4.20 0.69 -4.63
N ASP A 279 -3.32 0.02 -5.38
CA ASP A 279 -2.99 0.47 -6.74
C ASP A 279 -4.14 0.24 -7.72
N GLN A 280 -4.90 -0.86 -7.56
CA GLN A 280 -6.09 -1.11 -8.38
C GLN A 280 -7.15 -0.01 -8.24
N ILE A 281 -7.41 0.46 -7.02
CA ILE A 281 -8.37 1.55 -6.80
C ILE A 281 -7.86 2.84 -7.42
N VAL A 282 -6.59 3.18 -7.26
CA VAL A 282 -6.00 4.39 -7.84
C VAL A 282 -6.00 4.34 -9.37
N GLU A 283 -5.62 3.21 -9.97
CA GLU A 283 -5.64 3.08 -11.44
C GLU A 283 -7.06 3.09 -12.00
N THR A 284 -8.02 2.42 -11.34
CA THR A 284 -9.43 2.50 -11.74
C THR A 284 -9.98 3.91 -11.60
N TYR A 285 -9.55 4.64 -10.57
CA TYR A 285 -9.89 6.07 -10.43
C TYR A 285 -9.33 6.90 -11.60
N CYS A 286 -8.07 6.68 -11.97
CA CYS A 286 -7.48 7.34 -13.15
C CYS A 286 -8.26 7.01 -14.44
N ILE A 287 -8.65 5.75 -14.64
CA ILE A 287 -9.48 5.32 -15.77
C ILE A 287 -10.83 6.03 -15.74
N TYR A 288 -11.51 6.08 -14.58
CA TYR A 288 -12.78 6.77 -14.40
C TYR A 288 -12.72 8.26 -14.79
N ARG A 289 -11.59 8.92 -14.49
CA ARG A 289 -11.37 10.34 -14.80
C ARG A 289 -10.79 10.59 -16.20
N GLY A 290 -10.51 9.55 -16.98
CA GLY A 290 -9.94 9.66 -18.33
C GLY A 290 -8.46 10.04 -18.35
N ALA A 291 -7.75 9.82 -17.24
CA ALA A 291 -6.34 10.11 -17.06
C ALA A 291 -5.43 9.06 -17.72
N SER A 292 -4.15 9.38 -17.84
CA SER A 292 -3.13 8.49 -18.42
C SER A 292 -2.40 7.71 -17.31
N ILE A 293 -2.05 6.45 -17.57
CA ILE A 293 -1.30 5.58 -16.67
C ILE A 293 0.01 5.18 -17.35
N GLY A 294 1.14 5.59 -16.78
CA GLY A 294 2.46 5.25 -17.27
C GLY A 294 3.14 4.21 -16.38
N PHE A 295 3.48 3.06 -16.96
CA PHE A 295 4.08 1.94 -16.24
C PHE A 295 5.59 2.07 -16.12
N TRP A 296 6.12 1.68 -14.96
CA TRP A 296 7.55 1.57 -14.73
C TRP A 296 8.16 0.38 -15.48
N GLN A 297 9.49 0.31 -15.56
CA GLN A 297 10.20 -0.79 -16.23
C GLN A 297 10.21 -2.10 -15.44
N GLY A 298 9.63 -2.15 -14.22
CA GLY A 298 9.62 -3.34 -13.37
C GLY A 298 10.89 -3.54 -12.53
N ASP A 299 11.83 -2.59 -12.54
CA ASP A 299 13.08 -2.65 -11.78
C ASP A 299 13.29 -1.35 -11.00
N ILE A 300 13.42 -1.48 -9.68
CA ILE A 300 13.58 -0.36 -8.73
C ILE A 300 14.80 0.53 -9.04
N ARG A 301 15.79 -0.01 -9.73
CA ARG A 301 17.00 0.76 -10.12
C ARG A 301 16.69 1.85 -11.12
N TYR A 302 15.66 1.68 -11.95
CA TYR A 302 15.24 2.62 -12.99
C TYR A 302 14.05 3.49 -12.58
N LEU A 303 13.51 3.30 -11.37
CA LEU A 303 12.31 3.99 -10.88
C LEU A 303 12.41 5.53 -11.03
N ILE A 304 13.54 6.11 -10.63
CA ILE A 304 13.75 7.57 -10.72
C ILE A 304 13.85 8.02 -12.18
N GLU A 305 14.49 7.23 -13.04
CA GLU A 305 14.57 7.54 -14.47
C GLU A 305 13.18 7.54 -15.11
N ASP A 306 12.36 6.52 -14.83
CA ASP A 306 11.00 6.43 -15.32
C ASP A 306 10.16 7.62 -14.86
N LEU A 307 10.26 7.97 -13.58
CA LEU A 307 9.57 9.11 -12.97
C LEU A 307 9.93 10.44 -13.68
N LEU A 308 11.22 10.66 -13.96
CA LEU A 308 11.70 11.87 -14.62
C LEU A 308 11.28 11.96 -16.09
N VAL A 309 11.14 10.82 -16.79
CA VAL A 309 10.69 10.78 -18.20
C VAL A 309 9.18 10.92 -18.29
N LEU A 310 8.43 10.23 -17.41
CA LEU A 310 6.96 10.28 -17.39
C LEU A 310 6.43 11.66 -16.96
N LYS A 311 7.05 12.25 -15.95
CA LYS A 311 6.61 13.51 -15.32
C LYS A 311 5.15 13.43 -14.86
N PRO A 312 4.82 12.55 -13.92
CA PRO A 312 3.44 12.35 -13.50
C PRO A 312 2.88 13.58 -12.79
N THR A 313 1.55 13.65 -12.72
CA THR A 313 0.80 14.65 -11.95
C THR A 313 0.28 14.05 -10.64
N ILE A 314 0.05 12.75 -10.61
CA ILE A 314 -0.37 11.97 -9.44
C ILE A 314 0.72 10.96 -9.11
N PHE A 315 1.16 10.95 -7.85
CA PHE A 315 2.18 10.03 -7.34
C PHE A 315 1.70 9.34 -6.07
N CYS A 316 1.48 8.04 -6.13
CA CYS A 316 1.14 7.23 -4.98
C CYS A 316 2.38 6.48 -4.48
N GLY A 317 2.52 6.33 -3.18
CA GLY A 317 3.65 5.63 -2.60
C GLY A 317 3.34 5.03 -1.24
N VAL A 318 4.22 4.14 -0.81
CA VAL A 318 4.24 3.64 0.57
C VAL A 318 5.23 4.46 1.39
N PRO A 319 5.09 4.53 2.72
CA PRO A 319 5.92 5.38 3.58
C PRO A 319 7.43 5.23 3.34
N ARG A 320 7.91 4.01 3.09
CA ARG A 320 9.33 3.76 2.83
C ARG A 320 9.86 4.46 1.56
N VAL A 321 9.02 4.62 0.54
CA VAL A 321 9.40 5.38 -0.66
C VAL A 321 9.54 6.85 -0.32
N PHE A 322 8.60 7.41 0.43
CA PHE A 322 8.61 8.81 0.86
C PHE A 322 9.75 9.11 1.83
N ASP A 323 10.04 8.20 2.75
CA ASP A 323 11.17 8.32 3.68
C ASP A 323 12.52 8.34 2.95
N ARG A 324 12.69 7.47 1.95
CA ARG A 324 13.89 7.45 1.11
C ARG A 324 14.08 8.75 0.31
N ILE A 325 12.97 9.33 -0.17
CA ILE A 325 12.98 10.63 -0.84
C ILE A 325 13.36 11.73 0.15
N TYR A 326 12.75 11.74 1.34
CA TYR A 326 13.07 12.67 2.42
C TYR A 326 14.58 12.64 2.74
N THR A 327 15.12 11.46 3.01
CA THR A 327 16.54 11.27 3.31
C THR A 327 17.43 11.77 2.18
N GLY A 328 17.16 11.37 0.94
CA GLY A 328 17.96 11.80 -0.21
C GLY A 328 17.93 13.32 -0.49
N VAL A 329 16.81 13.99 -0.17
CA VAL A 329 16.74 15.45 -0.25
C VAL A 329 17.52 16.11 0.89
N MET A 330 17.35 15.61 2.12
CA MET A 330 18.07 16.14 3.29
C MET A 330 19.57 16.01 3.15
N ASP A 331 20.07 14.88 2.65
CA ASP A 331 21.51 14.69 2.37
C ASP A 331 22.06 15.73 1.40
N LYS A 332 21.31 16.03 0.32
CA LYS A 332 21.70 17.07 -0.64
C LYS A 332 21.68 18.48 -0.03
N ILE A 333 20.77 18.74 0.90
CA ILE A 333 20.74 20.02 1.65
C ILE A 333 21.91 20.08 2.60
N GLU A 334 22.19 19.01 3.35
CA GLU A 334 23.32 18.95 4.29
C GLU A 334 24.68 19.00 3.60
N ALA A 335 24.83 18.47 2.40
CA ALA A 335 26.03 18.61 1.56
C ALA A 335 26.15 20.04 0.97
N GLY A 336 25.11 20.85 1.02
CA GLY A 336 25.11 22.24 0.56
C GLY A 336 25.87 23.16 1.50
N GLY A 337 26.44 24.27 0.96
CA GLY A 337 27.11 25.28 1.78
C GLY A 337 26.18 25.94 2.81
N LEU A 338 26.76 26.53 3.87
CA LEU A 338 26.04 27.11 5.01
C LEU A 338 24.88 28.04 4.58
N LEU A 339 25.12 28.88 3.58
CA LEU A 339 24.10 29.82 3.07
C LEU A 339 22.88 29.10 2.49
N LYS A 340 23.07 27.98 1.77
CA LYS A 340 21.97 27.18 1.21
C LYS A 340 21.16 26.53 2.33
N LYS A 341 21.83 26.00 3.36
CA LYS A 341 21.16 25.41 4.54
C LYS A 341 20.32 26.44 5.28
N LEU A 342 20.86 27.63 5.54
CA LEU A 342 20.15 28.71 6.22
C LEU A 342 18.97 29.19 5.40
N LEU A 343 19.13 29.39 4.09
CA LEU A 343 18.03 29.79 3.20
C LEU A 343 16.92 28.73 3.17
N PHE A 344 17.29 27.45 3.04
CA PHE A 344 16.31 26.35 3.06
C PHE A 344 15.54 26.33 4.39
N ARG A 345 16.22 26.36 5.53
CA ARG A 345 15.61 26.36 6.85
C ARG A 345 14.67 27.56 7.06
N TYR A 346 15.08 28.75 6.59
CA TYR A 346 14.23 29.93 6.66
C TYR A 346 12.98 29.79 5.79
N ALA A 347 13.13 29.38 4.52
CA ALA A 347 12.02 29.17 3.60
C ALA A 347 11.04 28.11 4.11
N TYR A 348 11.56 26.98 4.62
CA TYR A 348 10.79 25.90 5.20
C TYR A 348 9.92 26.38 6.37
N ASN A 349 10.55 27.00 7.37
CA ASN A 349 9.85 27.49 8.56
C ASN A 349 8.85 28.62 8.22
N TYR A 350 9.15 29.45 7.23
CA TYR A 350 8.23 30.49 6.77
C TYR A 350 6.98 29.87 6.15
N LYS A 351 7.14 28.93 5.22
CA LYS A 351 6.03 28.25 4.56
C LYS A 351 5.20 27.45 5.56
N LEU A 352 5.84 26.65 6.41
CA LEU A 352 5.16 25.86 7.43
C LEU A 352 4.28 26.71 8.34
N ARG A 353 4.80 27.83 8.88
CA ARG A 353 4.02 28.75 9.72
C ARG A 353 2.80 29.35 9.02
N ASN A 354 2.89 29.58 7.71
CA ASN A 354 1.77 30.09 6.95
C ASN A 354 0.71 29.00 6.69
N MET A 355 1.15 27.76 6.42
CA MET A 355 0.26 26.61 6.32
C MET A 355 -0.44 26.30 7.67
N GLU A 356 0.26 26.43 8.79
CA GLU A 356 -0.32 26.29 10.14
C GLU A 356 -1.38 27.36 10.44
N LYS A 357 -1.34 28.53 9.77
CA LYS A 357 -2.38 29.56 9.84
C LYS A 357 -3.56 29.29 8.91
N GLY A 358 -3.57 28.17 8.18
CA GLY A 358 -4.65 27.75 7.29
C GLY A 358 -4.49 28.17 5.83
N LEU A 359 -3.33 28.73 5.42
CA LEU A 359 -3.08 28.97 3.99
C LEU A 359 -2.80 27.67 3.26
N ARG A 360 -3.33 27.55 2.06
CA ARG A 360 -3.03 26.43 1.17
C ARG A 360 -1.53 26.40 0.84
N GLN A 361 -1.02 25.21 0.51
CA GLN A 361 0.42 25.01 0.27
C GLN A 361 0.96 25.86 -0.89
N ASP A 362 0.17 26.15 -1.92
CA ASP A 362 0.50 26.98 -3.08
C ASP A 362 0.44 28.50 -2.80
N GLU A 363 -0.30 28.89 -1.77
CA GLU A 363 -0.45 30.30 -1.33
C GLU A 363 0.55 30.66 -0.20
N ALA A 364 1.00 29.65 0.54
CA ALA A 364 1.76 29.86 1.78
C ALA A 364 3.14 30.51 1.57
N ALA A 365 3.83 30.23 0.45
CA ALA A 365 5.13 30.83 0.16
C ALA A 365 5.53 30.81 -1.33
N PRO A 366 4.76 31.38 -2.27
CA PRO A 366 4.98 31.21 -3.73
C PRO A 366 6.38 31.65 -4.21
N ARG A 367 7.00 32.62 -3.54
CA ARG A 367 8.36 33.07 -3.87
C ARG A 367 9.42 32.04 -3.49
N PHE A 368 9.27 31.41 -2.31
CA PHE A 368 10.20 30.36 -1.87
C PHE A 368 9.97 29.05 -2.61
N ASP A 369 8.75 28.79 -3.06
CA ASP A 369 8.46 27.64 -3.91
C ASP A 369 9.34 27.69 -5.16
N ARG A 370 9.35 28.82 -5.87
CA ARG A 370 10.18 29.00 -7.08
C ARG A 370 11.68 29.04 -6.81
N LEU A 371 12.12 29.68 -5.71
CA LEU A 371 13.54 29.90 -5.45
C LEU A 371 14.24 28.70 -4.79
N VAL A 372 13.51 27.94 -3.96
CA VAL A 372 14.08 26.92 -3.08
C VAL A 372 13.52 25.54 -3.40
N PHE A 373 12.17 25.40 -3.47
CA PHE A 373 11.50 24.11 -3.48
C PHE A 373 11.27 23.53 -4.88
N ASP A 374 11.27 24.32 -5.95
CA ASP A 374 11.16 23.84 -7.34
C ASP A 374 12.19 22.76 -7.68
N LYS A 375 13.40 22.84 -7.10
CA LYS A 375 14.44 21.83 -7.31
C LYS A 375 14.05 20.46 -6.73
N ILE A 376 13.27 20.46 -5.64
CA ILE A 376 12.77 19.23 -5.01
C ILE A 376 11.61 18.70 -5.86
N LYS A 377 10.70 19.59 -6.28
CA LYS A 377 9.60 19.25 -7.19
C LYS A 377 10.09 18.63 -8.51
N LEU A 378 11.19 19.14 -9.06
CA LEU A 378 11.82 18.60 -10.27
C LEU A 378 12.34 17.17 -10.10
N ALA A 379 12.68 16.74 -8.89
CA ALA A 379 13.08 15.36 -8.62
C ALA A 379 11.92 14.35 -8.81
N PHE A 380 10.68 14.83 -8.82
CA PHE A 380 9.47 14.07 -9.15
C PHE A 380 8.95 14.35 -10.58
N GLY A 381 9.79 14.86 -11.47
CA GLY A 381 9.39 15.23 -12.83
C GLY A 381 8.76 16.62 -12.97
N GLY A 382 8.59 17.36 -11.85
CA GLY A 382 8.19 18.79 -11.84
C GLY A 382 6.68 19.05 -12.01
N ARG A 383 5.84 18.03 -12.19
CA ARG A 383 4.40 18.18 -12.45
C ARG A 383 3.49 17.62 -11.36
N VAL A 384 4.03 16.91 -10.36
CA VAL A 384 3.22 16.30 -9.30
C VAL A 384 2.43 17.38 -8.58
N ARG A 385 1.10 17.21 -8.54
CA ARG A 385 0.13 18.06 -7.84
C ARG A 385 -0.53 17.35 -6.65
N LEU A 386 -0.65 16.01 -6.73
CA LEU A 386 -1.25 15.18 -5.70
C LEU A 386 -0.33 14.00 -5.35
N MET A 387 -0.09 13.82 -4.08
CA MET A 387 0.56 12.62 -3.53
C MET A 387 -0.41 11.88 -2.61
N LEU A 388 -0.43 10.55 -2.73
CA LEU A 388 -1.19 9.67 -1.83
C LEU A 388 -0.23 8.70 -1.15
N SER A 389 -0.26 8.65 0.18
CA SER A 389 0.48 7.67 0.98
C SER A 389 -0.47 6.67 1.60
N GLY A 390 -0.17 5.39 1.48
CA GLY A 390 -1.01 4.33 2.03
C GLY A 390 -0.23 3.08 2.42
N ALA A 391 -0.96 2.06 2.82
CA ALA A 391 -0.47 0.73 3.19
C ALA A 391 0.29 0.64 4.53
N ALA A 392 0.86 1.72 5.06
CA ALA A 392 1.49 1.80 6.38
C ALA A 392 1.47 3.27 6.89
N PRO A 393 1.63 3.53 8.19
CA PRO A 393 1.69 4.89 8.71
C PRO A 393 2.89 5.68 8.17
N LEU A 394 2.63 6.90 7.66
CA LEU A 394 3.68 7.83 7.23
C LEU A 394 4.18 8.62 8.46
N PRO A 395 5.49 8.65 8.75
CA PRO A 395 6.02 9.42 9.85
C PRO A 395 5.66 10.92 9.73
N LYS A 396 5.20 11.51 10.82
CA LYS A 396 4.72 12.91 10.84
C LYS A 396 5.72 13.90 10.24
N HIS A 397 7.01 13.75 10.56
CA HIS A 397 8.06 14.65 10.06
C HIS A 397 8.29 14.51 8.55
N VAL A 398 8.10 13.31 7.99
CA VAL A 398 8.20 13.06 6.54
C VAL A 398 6.99 13.66 5.83
N GLU A 399 5.78 13.44 6.37
CA GLU A 399 4.54 14.02 5.83
C GLU A 399 4.62 15.56 5.80
N GLU A 400 4.99 16.19 6.92
CA GLU A 400 5.17 17.64 7.02
C GLU A 400 6.19 18.16 6.01
N PHE A 401 7.35 17.50 5.94
CA PHE A 401 8.40 17.86 5.00
C PHE A 401 7.91 17.81 3.54
N LEU A 402 7.25 16.74 3.13
CA LEU A 402 6.73 16.59 1.76
C LEU A 402 5.69 17.65 1.43
N ARG A 403 4.74 17.91 2.32
CA ARG A 403 3.71 18.96 2.14
C ARG A 403 4.34 20.34 1.94
N VAL A 404 5.39 20.66 2.69
CA VAL A 404 6.09 21.95 2.59
C VAL A 404 6.95 22.05 1.33
N THR A 405 7.69 21.00 0.98
CA THR A 405 8.79 21.11 0.00
C THR A 405 8.43 20.61 -1.41
N CYS A 406 7.48 19.67 -1.54
CA CYS A 406 7.10 19.15 -2.87
C CYS A 406 6.12 20.05 -3.61
N CYS A 407 5.59 21.11 -2.97
CA CYS A 407 4.64 22.05 -3.56
C CYS A 407 3.46 21.31 -4.21
N CYS A 408 2.91 20.34 -3.52
CA CYS A 408 1.77 19.55 -3.93
C CYS A 408 0.91 19.16 -2.73
N SER A 409 -0.33 18.78 -2.98
CA SER A 409 -1.21 18.23 -1.97
C SER A 409 -0.78 16.81 -1.61
N LEU A 410 -0.83 16.45 -0.32
CA LEU A 410 -0.55 15.10 0.14
C LEU A 410 -1.68 14.64 1.06
N ALA A 411 -2.24 13.47 0.75
CA ALA A 411 -3.20 12.78 1.60
C ALA A 411 -2.61 11.44 2.06
N GLN A 412 -2.91 11.09 3.32
CA GLN A 412 -2.56 9.79 3.89
C GLN A 412 -3.83 8.98 4.08
N GLY A 413 -3.85 7.75 3.53
CA GLY A 413 -4.95 6.81 3.66
C GLY A 413 -4.61 5.60 4.52
N TYR A 414 -5.60 5.10 5.23
CA TYR A 414 -5.56 3.81 5.91
C TYR A 414 -6.65 2.91 5.35
N GLY A 415 -6.29 1.66 5.11
CA GLY A 415 -7.22 0.66 4.61
C GLY A 415 -6.65 -0.74 4.59
N LEU A 416 -7.54 -1.67 4.28
CA LEU A 416 -7.27 -3.09 4.19
C LEU A 416 -7.88 -3.62 2.88
N THR A 417 -7.51 -4.84 2.51
CA THR A 417 -8.19 -5.50 1.38
C THR A 417 -9.67 -5.72 1.69
N GLU A 418 -9.98 -6.01 2.95
CA GLU A 418 -11.34 -6.21 3.46
C GLU A 418 -12.21 -4.94 3.45
N SER A 419 -11.61 -3.75 3.38
CA SER A 419 -12.34 -2.48 3.18
C SER A 419 -12.34 -2.02 1.72
N CYS A 420 -11.94 -2.86 0.79
CA CYS A 420 -11.79 -2.55 -0.63
C CYS A 420 -10.78 -1.41 -0.90
N GLY A 421 -9.75 -1.28 -0.07
CA GLY A 421 -8.80 -0.18 -0.14
C GLY A 421 -8.93 0.73 1.06
N GLY A 422 -9.15 2.04 0.83
CA GLY A 422 -9.23 3.03 1.89
C GLY A 422 -10.47 2.91 2.75
N CYS A 423 -10.31 3.03 4.06
CA CYS A 423 -11.44 3.23 4.97
C CYS A 423 -11.35 4.56 5.71
N PHE A 424 -10.17 5.15 5.78
CA PHE A 424 -9.93 6.51 6.23
C PHE A 424 -8.96 7.22 5.28
N THR A 425 -9.12 8.52 5.13
CA THR A 425 -8.16 9.38 4.43
C THR A 425 -8.06 10.74 5.09
N SER A 426 -6.85 11.29 5.17
CA SER A 426 -6.67 12.70 5.51
C SER A 426 -7.16 13.55 4.34
N ILE A 427 -7.86 14.64 4.65
CA ILE A 427 -8.29 15.60 3.65
C ILE A 427 -7.06 16.41 3.21
N ALA A 428 -6.85 16.49 1.91
CA ALA A 428 -5.73 17.24 1.34
C ALA A 428 -5.76 18.71 1.81
N ASN A 429 -4.57 19.28 2.02
CA ASN A 429 -4.39 20.67 2.51
C ASN A 429 -4.93 20.97 3.93
N VAL A 430 -5.42 19.99 4.70
CA VAL A 430 -5.83 20.16 6.09
C VAL A 430 -4.65 19.85 7.02
N GLN A 431 -4.00 20.90 7.55
CA GLN A 431 -2.79 20.76 8.38
C GLN A 431 -2.99 20.00 9.71
N PRO A 432 -4.09 20.20 10.46
CA PRO A 432 -4.32 19.45 11.69
C PRO A 432 -4.33 17.93 11.55
N MET A 433 -4.57 17.40 10.33
CA MET A 433 -4.59 15.96 10.06
C MET A 433 -3.19 15.35 9.87
N ILE A 434 -2.11 16.14 9.87
CA ILE A 434 -0.73 15.60 9.73
C ILE A 434 -0.43 14.61 10.87
N GLY A 435 0.02 13.41 10.50
CA GLY A 435 0.31 12.31 11.42
C GLY A 435 -0.92 11.49 11.83
N THR A 436 -2.05 11.69 11.14
CA THR A 436 -3.27 10.90 11.25
C THR A 436 -3.65 10.30 9.90
N VAL A 437 -4.56 9.34 9.90
CA VAL A 437 -5.16 8.81 8.68
C VAL A 437 -6.50 9.51 8.34
N GLY A 438 -6.81 10.60 9.02
CA GLY A 438 -7.94 11.47 8.74
C GLY A 438 -9.29 10.87 9.14
N VAL A 439 -10.27 11.01 8.26
CA VAL A 439 -11.69 10.72 8.52
C VAL A 439 -12.16 9.48 7.76
N PRO A 440 -13.28 8.84 8.17
CA PRO A 440 -13.88 7.75 7.41
C PRO A 440 -14.18 8.17 5.97
N MET A 441 -14.01 7.24 5.03
CA MET A 441 -14.48 7.41 3.65
C MET A 441 -16.00 7.61 3.63
N THR A 442 -16.53 8.27 2.61
CA THR A 442 -17.98 8.62 2.56
C THR A 442 -18.91 7.42 2.40
N THR A 443 -18.36 6.25 2.14
CA THR A 443 -19.07 4.95 2.05
C THR A 443 -19.03 4.13 3.32
N ILE A 444 -18.31 4.60 4.35
CA ILE A 444 -18.01 3.86 5.60
C ILE A 444 -18.35 4.73 6.82
N GLU A 445 -18.82 4.09 7.86
CA GLU A 445 -18.88 4.61 9.21
C GLU A 445 -18.00 3.76 10.15
N ALA A 446 -17.49 4.40 11.19
CA ALA A 446 -16.51 3.80 12.08
C ALA A 446 -16.80 4.08 13.55
N ARG A 447 -16.41 3.14 14.39
CA ARG A 447 -16.34 3.32 15.85
C ARG A 447 -15.07 2.69 16.41
N LEU A 448 -14.70 3.09 17.62
CA LEU A 448 -13.72 2.36 18.42
C LEU A 448 -14.44 1.41 19.38
N GLU A 449 -13.90 0.21 19.56
CA GLU A 449 -14.35 -0.73 20.58
C GLU A 449 -13.22 -0.96 21.59
N SER A 450 -13.53 -0.90 22.87
CA SER A 450 -12.54 -1.03 23.93
C SER A 450 -11.84 -2.38 23.92
N VAL A 451 -10.56 -2.38 24.28
CA VAL A 451 -9.73 -3.59 24.42
C VAL A 451 -9.19 -3.60 25.84
N PRO A 452 -10.02 -4.01 26.85
CA PRO A 452 -9.69 -3.89 28.25
C PRO A 452 -8.41 -4.62 28.64
N GLU A 453 -8.16 -5.78 28.03
CA GLU A 453 -6.94 -6.57 28.24
C GLU A 453 -5.65 -5.83 27.86
N MET A 454 -5.73 -4.81 27.03
CA MET A 454 -4.61 -3.95 26.62
C MET A 454 -4.67 -2.55 27.25
N GLY A 455 -5.67 -2.28 28.10
CA GLY A 455 -5.85 -0.97 28.73
C GLY A 455 -6.39 0.11 27.80
N TYR A 456 -6.97 -0.25 26.66
CA TYR A 456 -7.57 0.70 25.71
C TYR A 456 -9.07 0.85 25.97
N ASP A 457 -9.49 2.09 26.25
CA ASP A 457 -10.87 2.45 26.54
C ASP A 457 -11.40 3.43 25.49
N ALA A 458 -12.42 3.00 24.76
CA ALA A 458 -13.10 3.80 23.72
C ALA A 458 -13.96 4.94 24.30
N LEU A 459 -14.22 4.94 25.62
CA LEU A 459 -15.01 5.95 26.33
C LEU A 459 -14.14 6.93 27.14
N ALA A 460 -12.82 6.77 27.09
CA ALA A 460 -11.89 7.67 27.78
C ALA A 460 -11.89 9.09 27.18
N SER A 461 -11.31 10.06 27.89
CA SER A 461 -11.13 11.44 27.38
C SER A 461 -10.29 11.49 26.11
N VAL A 462 -9.36 10.55 25.91
CA VAL A 462 -8.67 10.26 24.66
C VAL A 462 -9.10 8.87 24.25
N PRO A 463 -10.12 8.73 23.40
CA PRO A 463 -10.68 7.43 23.04
C PRO A 463 -9.68 6.57 22.28
N ARG A 464 -9.48 5.33 22.75
CA ARG A 464 -8.63 4.32 22.13
C ARG A 464 -9.32 2.96 22.10
N GLY A 465 -9.11 2.22 21.03
CA GLY A 465 -9.71 0.89 20.92
C GLY A 465 -9.48 0.27 19.55
N GLU A 466 -10.04 -0.90 19.34
CA GLU A 466 -10.07 -1.56 18.04
C GLU A 466 -10.97 -0.77 17.09
N ILE A 467 -10.48 -0.50 15.88
CA ILE A 467 -11.26 0.15 14.83
C ILE A 467 -12.25 -0.86 14.27
N CYS A 468 -13.55 -0.53 14.38
CA CYS A 468 -14.63 -1.32 13.82
C CYS A 468 -15.33 -0.51 12.73
N LEU A 469 -15.58 -1.15 11.58
CA LEU A 469 -16.11 -0.52 10.37
C LEU A 469 -17.46 -1.12 9.98
N ARG A 470 -18.33 -0.29 9.43
CA ARG A 470 -19.59 -0.69 8.80
C ARG A 470 -19.81 0.16 7.55
N GLY A 471 -20.21 -0.45 6.43
CA GLY A 471 -20.43 0.34 5.21
C GLY A 471 -20.48 -0.47 3.94
N LYS A 472 -20.60 0.25 2.83
CA LYS A 472 -20.92 -0.30 1.50
C LYS A 472 -19.70 -0.85 0.74
N THR A 473 -18.49 -0.46 1.15
CA THR A 473 -17.22 -0.89 0.51
C THR A 473 -16.56 -2.05 1.23
N LEU A 474 -17.17 -2.57 2.30
CA LEU A 474 -16.64 -3.75 2.98
C LEU A 474 -16.80 -5.01 2.13
N PHE A 475 -15.87 -5.93 2.31
CA PHE A 475 -15.86 -7.23 1.65
C PHE A 475 -17.08 -8.08 2.00
N SER A 476 -17.42 -9.04 1.12
CA SER A 476 -18.54 -9.96 1.35
C SER A 476 -18.16 -11.15 2.24
N GLY A 477 -16.88 -11.31 2.56
CA GLY A 477 -16.32 -12.40 3.35
C GLY A 477 -15.07 -13.00 2.73
N TYR A 478 -14.50 -14.00 3.41
CA TYR A 478 -13.36 -14.76 2.90
C TYR A 478 -13.83 -15.95 2.08
N HIS A 479 -13.30 -16.08 0.86
CA HIS A 479 -13.66 -17.15 -0.08
C HIS A 479 -13.46 -18.53 0.57
N LYS A 480 -14.51 -19.36 0.56
CA LYS A 480 -14.57 -20.69 1.17
C LYS A 480 -14.13 -20.76 2.65
N ARG A 481 -14.11 -19.63 3.39
CA ARG A 481 -13.70 -19.55 4.79
C ARG A 481 -14.71 -18.79 5.63
N GLU A 482 -15.90 -19.40 5.78
CA GLU A 482 -16.99 -18.83 6.60
C GLU A 482 -16.59 -18.70 8.08
N ASP A 483 -15.76 -19.62 8.57
CA ASP A 483 -15.18 -19.57 9.91
C ASP A 483 -14.43 -18.28 10.18
N LEU A 484 -13.52 -17.89 9.27
CA LEU A 484 -12.76 -16.66 9.37
C LEU A 484 -13.64 -15.42 9.16
N THR A 485 -14.64 -15.51 8.29
CA THR A 485 -15.58 -14.43 8.04
C THR A 485 -16.38 -14.10 9.31
N LYS A 486 -16.95 -15.11 9.98
CA LYS A 486 -17.69 -14.95 11.24
C LYS A 486 -16.80 -14.44 12.39
N ALA A 487 -15.54 -14.75 12.38
CA ALA A 487 -14.60 -14.28 13.41
C ALA A 487 -14.34 -12.76 13.36
N VAL A 488 -14.51 -12.12 12.21
CA VAL A 488 -14.22 -10.69 12.02
C VAL A 488 -15.46 -9.85 11.70
N LEU A 489 -16.53 -10.45 11.19
CA LEU A 489 -17.83 -9.78 10.96
C LEU A 489 -18.77 -10.12 12.11
N VAL A 490 -18.79 -9.28 13.15
CA VAL A 490 -19.56 -9.49 14.37
C VAL A 490 -20.59 -8.39 14.54
N ASP A 491 -21.87 -8.74 14.73
CA ASP A 491 -22.98 -7.80 14.93
C ASP A 491 -23.09 -6.71 13.85
N GLY A 492 -22.76 -7.03 12.60
CA GLY A 492 -22.76 -6.09 11.47
C GLY A 492 -21.54 -5.15 11.40
N TRP A 493 -20.54 -5.36 12.26
CA TRP A 493 -19.28 -4.62 12.27
C TRP A 493 -18.11 -5.49 11.83
N PHE A 494 -17.27 -4.94 10.99
CA PHE A 494 -15.98 -5.53 10.65
C PHE A 494 -14.93 -5.09 11.67
N HIS A 495 -14.37 -6.04 12.40
CA HIS A 495 -13.29 -5.87 13.34
C HIS A 495 -11.95 -5.93 12.59
N THR A 496 -11.27 -4.79 12.48
CA THR A 496 -10.06 -4.68 11.65
C THR A 496 -8.85 -5.36 12.24
N GLY A 497 -8.82 -5.56 13.55
CA GLY A 497 -7.63 -5.98 14.29
C GLY A 497 -6.58 -4.88 14.44
N ASP A 498 -6.90 -3.64 14.08
CA ASP A 498 -6.03 -2.48 14.22
C ASP A 498 -6.53 -1.56 15.35
N ILE A 499 -5.62 -1.04 16.15
CA ILE A 499 -5.92 -0.13 17.27
C ILE A 499 -5.78 1.30 16.80
N GLY A 500 -6.82 2.10 17.06
CA GLY A 500 -6.85 3.53 16.75
C GLY A 500 -7.01 4.42 17.97
N GLU A 501 -6.67 5.70 17.79
CA GLU A 501 -6.90 6.81 18.72
C GLU A 501 -7.66 7.90 17.99
N LEU A 502 -8.82 8.29 18.52
CA LEU A 502 -9.62 9.36 17.95
C LEU A 502 -9.10 10.71 18.46
N GLN A 503 -8.77 11.61 17.52
CA GLN A 503 -8.30 12.95 17.82
C GLN A 503 -9.47 13.91 18.11
N PRO A 504 -9.23 15.06 18.78
CA PRO A 504 -10.27 16.02 19.12
C PRO A 504 -11.02 16.64 17.92
N ASP A 505 -10.40 16.65 16.73
CA ASP A 505 -10.98 17.13 15.46
C ASP A 505 -11.76 16.03 14.72
N GLY A 506 -11.78 14.81 15.27
CA GLY A 506 -12.44 13.65 14.70
C GLY A 506 -11.55 12.83 13.75
N ALA A 507 -10.29 13.20 13.55
CA ALA A 507 -9.35 12.41 12.78
C ALA A 507 -8.92 11.14 13.53
N MET A 508 -8.69 10.05 12.79
CA MET A 508 -8.20 8.78 13.32
C MET A 508 -6.68 8.71 13.22
N LYS A 509 -6.03 8.30 14.30
CA LYS A 509 -4.60 7.97 14.34
C LYS A 509 -4.45 6.47 14.59
N ILE A 510 -3.71 5.78 13.72
CA ILE A 510 -3.39 4.37 13.93
C ILE A 510 -2.29 4.25 14.99
N ILE A 511 -2.51 3.38 15.98
CA ILE A 511 -1.52 3.10 17.03
C ILE A 511 -0.69 1.90 16.64
N ASP A 512 -1.33 0.72 16.42
CA ASP A 512 -0.66 -0.51 16.02
C ASP A 512 -1.71 -1.59 15.67
N ARG A 513 -1.24 -2.74 15.20
CA ARG A 513 -2.07 -3.94 15.07
C ARG A 513 -2.22 -4.65 16.41
N LYS A 514 -3.44 -5.04 16.75
CA LYS A 514 -3.77 -5.76 17.99
C LYS A 514 -2.83 -6.99 18.19
N LYS A 515 -2.56 -7.75 17.13
CA LYS A 515 -1.67 -8.92 17.15
C LYS A 515 -0.17 -8.60 17.25
N ASN A 516 0.26 -7.38 16.96
CA ASN A 516 1.66 -6.96 17.05
C ASN A 516 1.95 -6.31 18.41
N ILE A 517 0.91 -5.92 19.15
CA ILE A 517 1.05 -5.42 20.50
C ILE A 517 1.31 -6.62 21.41
N PHE A 518 2.40 -6.59 22.13
CA PHE A 518 2.74 -7.63 23.10
C PHE A 518 2.94 -7.06 24.50
N LYS A 519 2.82 -7.91 25.49
CA LYS A 519 2.98 -7.57 26.89
C LYS A 519 4.37 -8.00 27.35
N LEU A 520 5.13 -7.09 27.94
CA LEU A 520 6.39 -7.41 28.60
C LEU A 520 6.15 -8.08 29.98
N SER A 521 7.18 -8.72 30.54
CA SER A 521 7.11 -9.46 31.81
C SER A 521 6.63 -8.62 32.99
N GLN A 522 6.89 -7.31 32.98
CA GLN A 522 6.42 -6.36 34.02
C GLN A 522 4.98 -5.86 33.80
N GLY A 523 4.30 -6.33 32.74
CA GLY A 523 2.89 -6.00 32.49
C GLY A 523 2.65 -4.86 31.52
N GLU A 524 3.70 -4.19 31.02
CA GLU A 524 3.59 -3.09 30.05
C GLU A 524 3.29 -3.62 28.64
N TYR A 525 2.38 -2.94 27.93
CA TYR A 525 2.06 -3.23 26.53
C TYR A 525 2.88 -2.36 25.59
N VAL A 526 3.41 -2.94 24.55
CA VAL A 526 4.30 -2.32 23.57
C VAL A 526 3.69 -2.36 22.19
N ALA A 527 3.45 -1.20 21.62
CA ALA A 527 3.00 -1.00 20.24
C ALA A 527 4.22 -0.90 19.32
N VAL A 528 4.65 -2.03 18.75
CA VAL A 528 5.96 -2.18 18.12
C VAL A 528 6.11 -1.34 16.85
N GLU A 529 5.07 -1.30 16.00
CA GLU A 529 5.13 -0.55 14.74
C GLU A 529 5.25 0.96 15.00
N SER A 530 4.57 1.46 16.04
CA SER A 530 4.69 2.87 16.46
C SER A 530 6.11 3.21 16.90
N ILE A 531 6.74 2.33 17.69
CA ILE A 531 8.11 2.50 18.18
C ILE A 531 9.12 2.39 17.04
N GLU A 532 8.96 1.44 16.14
CA GLU A 532 9.78 1.30 14.93
C GLU A 532 9.72 2.58 14.07
N GLY A 533 8.54 3.19 13.96
CA GLY A 533 8.37 4.47 13.28
C GLY A 533 9.20 5.60 13.91
N VAL A 534 9.28 5.62 15.24
CA VAL A 534 10.13 6.60 15.96
C VAL A 534 11.62 6.32 15.69
N TYR A 535 12.07 5.09 15.85
CA TYR A 535 13.47 4.74 15.64
C TYR A 535 13.93 4.91 14.19
N SER A 536 13.05 4.72 13.23
CA SER A 536 13.31 4.95 11.80
C SER A 536 13.62 6.41 11.46
N SER A 537 13.33 7.36 12.36
CA SER A 537 13.77 8.77 12.21
C SER A 537 15.27 8.99 12.49
N CYS A 538 15.98 7.98 12.98
CA CYS A 538 17.42 8.03 13.17
C CYS A 538 18.15 7.93 11.81
N PRO A 539 18.97 8.92 11.43
CA PRO A 539 19.64 8.94 10.11
C PRO A 539 20.72 7.87 9.94
N LEU A 540 21.07 7.16 11.00
CA LEU A 540 22.10 6.12 10.98
C LEU A 540 21.60 4.75 10.57
N ILE A 541 20.31 4.59 10.32
CA ILE A 541 19.70 3.31 9.97
C ILE A 541 18.79 3.40 8.75
N THR A 542 18.70 2.32 8.00
CA THR A 542 17.77 2.19 6.86
C THR A 542 16.54 1.36 7.17
N SER A 543 16.64 0.46 8.16
CA SER A 543 15.53 -0.37 8.61
C SER A 543 15.76 -0.88 10.03
N ILE A 544 14.66 -1.13 10.73
CA ILE A 544 14.69 -1.71 12.07
C ILE A 544 13.55 -2.69 12.24
N TRP A 545 13.81 -3.81 12.92
CA TRP A 545 12.81 -4.74 13.42
C TRP A 545 13.00 -4.90 14.93
N ILE A 546 11.99 -4.51 15.68
CA ILE A 546 11.97 -4.58 17.15
C ILE A 546 11.26 -5.83 17.59
N TYR A 547 11.84 -6.52 18.58
CA TYR A 547 11.28 -7.70 19.20
C TYR A 547 11.19 -7.58 20.72
N GLY A 548 10.11 -8.11 21.27
CA GLY A 548 9.87 -8.29 22.69
C GLY A 548 8.91 -9.45 22.91
N ASN A 549 8.89 -9.98 24.13
CA ASN A 549 7.98 -11.05 24.53
C ASN A 549 7.63 -10.95 26.03
N SER A 550 6.67 -11.77 26.47
CA SER A 550 6.15 -11.74 27.83
C SER A 550 7.09 -12.34 28.92
N PHE A 551 8.20 -12.90 28.49
CA PHE A 551 9.21 -13.46 29.43
C PHE A 551 10.32 -12.48 29.76
N GLU A 552 10.43 -11.41 28.95
CA GLU A 552 11.50 -10.41 29.03
C GLU A 552 10.96 -9.02 29.40
N SER A 553 11.78 -8.22 30.09
CA SER A 553 11.39 -6.90 30.60
C SER A 553 11.85 -5.73 29.71
N PHE A 554 12.49 -6.00 28.59
CA PHE A 554 13.06 -5.01 27.68
C PHE A 554 12.99 -5.44 26.22
N LEU A 555 13.27 -4.50 25.33
CA LEU A 555 13.25 -4.67 23.89
C LEU A 555 14.65 -4.90 23.32
N VAL A 556 14.70 -5.72 22.27
CA VAL A 556 15.89 -5.91 21.43
C VAL A 556 15.54 -5.62 19.97
N ALA A 557 16.53 -5.33 19.13
CA ALA A 557 16.27 -5.06 17.72
C ALA A 557 17.35 -5.64 16.79
N VAL A 558 16.92 -5.96 15.56
CA VAL A 558 17.79 -6.15 14.40
C VAL A 558 17.70 -4.87 13.57
N VAL A 559 18.84 -4.27 13.29
CA VAL A 559 18.97 -2.95 12.68
C VAL A 559 19.81 -3.06 11.42
N VAL A 560 19.33 -2.53 10.31
CA VAL A 560 20.12 -2.37 9.09
C VAL A 560 20.70 -0.96 9.11
N PRO A 561 22.03 -0.79 9.32
CA PRO A 561 22.61 0.55 9.38
C PRO A 561 22.66 1.20 7.98
N GLU A 562 22.65 2.53 7.96
CA GLU A 562 22.95 3.28 6.76
C GLU A 562 24.46 3.14 6.47
N ARG A 563 24.78 2.57 5.31
CA ARG A 563 26.15 2.17 4.97
C ARG A 563 27.15 3.33 5.06
N LYS A 564 26.82 4.44 4.39
CA LYS A 564 27.70 5.59 4.34
C LYS A 564 27.92 6.21 5.72
N ALA A 565 26.85 6.35 6.50
CA ALA A 565 26.96 6.92 7.84
C ALA A 565 27.83 6.06 8.77
N LEU A 566 27.72 4.73 8.68
CA LEU A 566 28.55 3.83 9.47
C LEU A 566 30.03 3.82 9.01
N GLU A 567 30.29 3.88 7.69
CA GLU A 567 31.64 3.96 7.12
C GLU A 567 32.32 5.32 7.47
N ASP A 568 31.57 6.43 7.42
CA ASP A 568 32.07 7.76 7.82
C ASP A 568 32.39 7.80 9.32
N TRP A 569 31.53 7.20 10.16
CA TRP A 569 31.82 7.06 11.60
C TRP A 569 33.06 6.21 11.85
N ALA A 570 33.20 5.06 11.18
CA ALA A 570 34.35 4.18 11.31
C ALA A 570 35.66 4.91 10.94
N SER A 571 35.64 5.64 9.83
CA SER A 571 36.79 6.45 9.41
C SER A 571 37.22 7.51 10.43
N SER A 572 36.23 8.15 11.08
CA SER A 572 36.44 9.17 12.12
C SER A 572 36.95 8.58 13.44
N ASN A 573 36.69 7.31 13.70
CA ASN A 573 37.06 6.61 14.94
C ASN A 573 38.21 5.62 14.74
N GLN A 574 38.90 5.65 13.59
CA GLN A 574 40.03 4.78 13.25
C GLN A 574 39.68 3.27 13.27
N GLU A 575 38.42 2.94 13.08
CA GLU A 575 37.94 1.57 12.95
C GLU A 575 38.14 1.10 11.50
N THR A 576 38.63 -0.13 11.32
CA THR A 576 38.98 -0.69 9.99
C THR A 576 38.17 -1.94 9.71
N GLY A 577 37.85 -2.16 8.45
CA GLY A 577 37.10 -3.33 7.96
C GLY A 577 36.12 -2.97 6.84
N ASP A 578 35.61 -3.99 6.17
CA ASP A 578 34.50 -3.82 5.27
C ASP A 578 33.19 -3.58 6.04
N PHE A 579 32.13 -3.26 5.33
CA PHE A 579 30.83 -2.96 5.95
C PHE A 579 30.29 -4.12 6.82
N SER A 580 30.51 -5.36 6.41
CA SER A 580 30.10 -6.53 7.18
C SER A 580 30.91 -6.67 8.48
N ALA A 581 32.21 -6.41 8.43
CA ALA A 581 33.07 -6.38 9.61
C ALA A 581 32.65 -5.26 10.58
N LEU A 582 32.31 -4.08 10.06
CA LEU A 582 31.80 -2.95 10.86
C LEU A 582 30.48 -3.31 11.55
N CYS A 583 29.57 -3.99 10.90
CA CYS A 583 28.32 -4.47 11.52
C CYS A 583 28.58 -5.47 12.67
N ASN A 584 29.66 -6.22 12.62
CA ASN A 584 30.09 -7.14 13.68
C ASN A 584 30.91 -6.47 14.80
N ASN A 585 31.32 -5.21 14.61
CA ASN A 585 32.11 -4.46 15.56
C ASN A 585 31.29 -4.04 16.80
N SER A 586 31.78 -4.34 18.00
CA SER A 586 31.07 -4.04 19.26
C SER A 586 30.97 -2.54 19.53
N THR A 587 31.98 -1.74 19.13
CA THR A 587 31.99 -0.29 19.28
C THR A 587 30.95 0.36 18.37
N ALA A 588 30.87 -0.09 17.10
CA ALA A 588 29.88 0.33 16.15
C ALA A 588 28.44 0.01 16.62
N ARG A 589 28.25 -1.21 17.14
CA ARG A 589 26.96 -1.65 17.70
C ARG A 589 26.52 -0.79 18.88
N LYS A 590 27.47 -0.46 19.77
CA LYS A 590 27.21 0.43 20.90
C LYS A 590 26.86 1.84 20.41
N TYR A 591 27.59 2.38 19.47
CA TYR A 591 27.34 3.70 18.90
C TYR A 591 25.93 3.81 18.30
N ILE A 592 25.52 2.85 17.47
CA ILE A 592 24.18 2.84 16.88
C ILE A 592 23.11 2.71 17.97
N LEU A 593 23.28 1.85 18.98
CA LEU A 593 22.35 1.73 20.09
C LEU A 593 22.20 3.04 20.89
N ASP A 594 23.29 3.73 21.16
CA ASP A 594 23.28 5.00 21.90
C ASP A 594 22.55 6.10 21.10
N GLU A 595 22.75 6.19 19.78
CA GLU A 595 22.07 7.14 18.92
C GLU A 595 20.57 6.81 18.75
N LEU A 596 20.21 5.53 18.62
CA LEU A 596 18.81 5.11 18.62
C LEU A 596 18.13 5.50 19.92
N ASN A 597 18.73 5.24 21.05
CA ASN A 597 18.18 5.61 22.35
C ASN A 597 18.15 7.13 22.57
N SER A 598 19.07 7.91 21.97
CA SER A 598 19.00 9.36 21.92
C SER A 598 17.78 9.82 21.12
N THR A 599 17.52 9.21 19.97
CA THR A 599 16.33 9.47 19.17
C THR A 599 15.05 9.16 19.94
N ALA A 600 15.00 8.00 20.59
CA ALA A 600 13.86 7.62 21.44
C ALA A 600 13.55 8.65 22.55
N LYS A 601 14.59 9.15 23.20
CA LYS A 601 14.45 10.20 24.25
C LYS A 601 13.92 11.51 23.68
N LYS A 602 14.39 11.94 22.51
CA LYS A 602 13.89 13.14 21.81
C LYS A 602 12.38 13.03 21.49
N HIS A 603 11.93 11.83 21.18
CA HIS A 603 10.51 11.54 20.91
C HIS A 603 9.73 11.07 22.14
N GLN A 604 10.30 11.20 23.36
CA GLN A 604 9.66 10.92 24.63
C GLN A 604 9.15 9.48 24.77
N LEU A 605 9.84 8.49 24.18
CA LEU A 605 9.54 7.08 24.45
C LEU A 605 9.77 6.75 25.92
N ARG A 606 8.93 5.87 26.45
CA ARG A 606 9.01 5.43 27.86
C ARG A 606 10.22 4.53 28.06
N GLY A 607 10.65 4.36 29.30
CA GLY A 607 11.82 3.56 29.64
C GLY A 607 11.76 2.10 29.14
N PHE A 608 10.59 1.49 29.17
CA PHE A 608 10.37 0.11 28.69
C PHE A 608 10.27 0.01 27.16
N GLU A 609 10.10 1.11 26.46
CA GLU A 609 10.12 1.23 25.00
C GLU A 609 11.54 1.47 24.46
N MET A 610 12.53 1.62 25.35
CA MET A 610 13.92 1.80 24.97
C MET A 610 14.60 0.48 24.61
N LEU A 611 15.46 0.50 23.60
CA LEU A 611 16.24 -0.67 23.21
C LEU A 611 17.38 -0.95 24.17
N ARG A 612 17.54 -2.22 24.55
CA ARG A 612 18.62 -2.67 25.44
C ARG A 612 19.81 -3.23 24.70
N ALA A 613 19.57 -3.90 23.59
CA ALA A 613 20.58 -4.47 22.72
C ALA A 613 20.14 -4.47 21.28
N VAL A 614 21.09 -4.37 20.36
CA VAL A 614 20.85 -4.39 18.92
C VAL A 614 21.85 -5.33 18.22
N HIS A 615 21.40 -5.94 17.15
CA HIS A 615 22.25 -6.58 16.15
C HIS A 615 22.28 -5.71 14.91
N LEU A 616 23.46 -5.51 14.30
CA LEU A 616 23.59 -4.79 13.04
C LEU A 616 23.63 -5.79 11.87
N GLU A 617 22.65 -5.73 11.02
CA GLU A 617 22.49 -6.59 9.84
C GLU A 617 23.04 -5.87 8.61
N PRO A 618 24.08 -6.41 7.93
CA PRO A 618 24.67 -5.74 6.78
C PRO A 618 23.79 -5.77 5.52
N ASN A 619 22.84 -6.70 5.46
CA ASN A 619 21.95 -6.86 4.31
C ASN A 619 20.57 -6.24 4.59
N PRO A 620 19.96 -5.51 3.63
CA PRO A 620 18.62 -4.96 3.81
C PRO A 620 17.59 -6.08 3.97
N PHE A 621 16.52 -5.85 4.75
CA PHE A 621 15.37 -6.76 4.72
C PHE A 621 14.76 -6.73 3.33
N ASP A 622 14.72 -7.87 2.66
CA ASP A 622 14.31 -8.00 1.26
C ASP A 622 13.21 -9.06 1.06
N ILE A 623 12.66 -9.07 -0.16
CA ILE A 623 11.60 -9.98 -0.58
C ILE A 623 12.20 -11.36 -0.87
N GLU A 624 13.44 -11.43 -1.34
CA GLU A 624 14.11 -12.67 -1.74
C GLU A 624 14.31 -13.61 -0.53
N ARG A 625 14.63 -13.05 0.64
CA ARG A 625 14.71 -13.77 1.91
C ARG A 625 13.36 -13.89 2.63
N ASP A 626 12.28 -13.48 2.00
CA ASP A 626 10.93 -13.48 2.54
C ASP A 626 10.76 -12.67 3.86
N LEU A 627 11.58 -11.62 4.07
CA LEU A 627 11.58 -10.83 5.29
C LEU A 627 10.63 -9.62 5.24
N VAL A 628 10.26 -9.19 4.03
CA VAL A 628 9.29 -8.12 3.80
C VAL A 628 8.30 -8.48 2.70
N THR A 629 7.14 -7.82 2.71
CA THR A 629 6.19 -7.90 1.60
C THR A 629 6.64 -7.00 0.44
N PRO A 630 6.06 -7.12 -0.78
CA PRO A 630 6.32 -6.19 -1.88
C PRO A 630 5.97 -4.73 -1.58
N THR A 631 5.10 -4.48 -0.60
CA THR A 631 4.84 -3.15 -0.05
C THR A 631 5.78 -2.79 1.11
N PHE A 632 6.88 -3.55 1.26
CA PHE A 632 7.92 -3.38 2.26
C PHE A 632 7.46 -3.48 3.73
N LYS A 633 6.33 -4.13 4.00
CA LYS A 633 5.90 -4.44 5.37
C LYS A 633 6.73 -5.60 5.92
N LEU A 634 7.17 -5.47 7.18
CA LEU A 634 7.93 -6.51 7.87
C LEU A 634 7.09 -7.78 8.06
N LYS A 635 7.62 -8.92 7.67
CA LYS A 635 7.04 -10.25 7.94
C LYS A 635 7.56 -10.76 9.27
N ARG A 636 6.94 -10.32 10.38
CA ARG A 636 7.43 -10.59 11.76
C ARG A 636 7.67 -12.05 12.10
N PRO A 637 6.81 -13.02 11.70
CA PRO A 637 7.09 -14.43 11.93
C PRO A 637 8.33 -14.94 11.22
N GLN A 638 8.54 -14.51 9.97
CA GLN A 638 9.71 -14.87 9.16
C GLN A 638 10.98 -14.23 9.73
N LEU A 639 10.90 -12.97 10.12
CA LEU A 639 12.00 -12.28 10.80
C LEU A 639 12.40 -12.99 12.10
N LEU A 640 11.42 -13.38 12.92
CA LEU A 640 11.69 -14.14 14.14
C LEU A 640 12.34 -15.49 13.86
N ASN A 641 11.84 -16.23 12.85
CA ASN A 641 12.46 -17.48 12.45
C ASN A 641 13.90 -17.30 11.97
N HIS A 642 14.13 -16.27 11.14
CA HIS A 642 15.44 -16.00 10.53
C HIS A 642 16.47 -15.54 11.56
N TYR A 643 16.07 -14.71 12.53
CA TYR A 643 16.97 -14.11 13.52
C TYR A 643 16.82 -14.71 14.93
N LYS A 644 16.21 -15.88 15.07
CA LYS A 644 15.91 -16.47 16.38
C LYS A 644 17.14 -16.58 17.29
N ASP A 645 18.23 -17.15 16.79
CA ASP A 645 19.47 -17.35 17.57
C ASP A 645 20.10 -16.00 17.97
N ILE A 646 19.99 -15.00 17.08
CA ILE A 646 20.48 -13.64 17.33
C ILE A 646 19.63 -12.98 18.43
N VAL A 647 18.31 -13.11 18.37
CA VAL A 647 17.39 -12.59 19.40
C VAL A 647 17.71 -13.21 20.76
N ASP A 648 17.88 -14.53 20.81
CA ASP A 648 18.25 -15.25 22.06
C ASP A 648 19.59 -14.78 22.62
N GLN A 649 20.57 -14.48 21.75
CA GLN A 649 21.84 -13.92 22.16
C GLN A 649 21.70 -12.48 22.69
N LEU A 650 20.91 -11.61 22.02
CA LEU A 650 20.68 -10.24 22.46
C LEU A 650 20.04 -10.17 23.85
N TYR A 651 19.11 -11.07 24.15
CA TYR A 651 18.54 -11.18 25.50
C TYR A 651 19.55 -11.62 26.55
N LYS A 652 20.43 -12.58 26.22
CA LYS A 652 21.54 -12.99 27.13
C LYS A 652 22.47 -11.79 27.38
N GLU A 653 22.86 -11.06 26.37
CA GLU A 653 23.70 -9.85 26.49
C GLU A 653 23.03 -8.74 27.30
N GLY A 654 21.73 -8.50 27.08
CA GLY A 654 20.94 -7.51 27.79
C GLY A 654 20.75 -7.83 29.27
N ASN A 655 20.53 -9.10 29.62
CA ASN A 655 20.40 -9.59 30.98
C ASN A 655 21.74 -9.53 31.72
N ALA A 656 22.85 -9.85 31.08
CA ALA A 656 24.21 -9.76 31.70
C ALA A 656 24.62 -8.32 32.07
N LYS A 657 24.05 -7.30 31.43
CA LYS A 657 24.28 -5.88 31.78
C LYS A 657 23.42 -5.40 32.96
N THR A 658 22.50 -6.23 33.44
CA THR A 658 21.59 -5.89 34.54
C THR A 658 21.96 -6.62 35.85
N ALA A 659 22.78 -7.69 35.79
CA ALA A 659 23.39 -8.39 36.91
C ALA A 659 24.73 -7.76 37.28
#